data_8da0908a3aa413b22c55bed03f65c65c
#
_entry.id   8da0908a3aa413b22c55bed03f65c65c
#
_cell.length_a   1.000
_cell.length_b   1.000
_cell.length_c   1.000
_cell.angle_alpha   90.00
_cell.angle_beta   90.00
_cell.angle_gamma   90.00
#
_symmetry.space_group_name_H-M   'P 1'
#
loop_
_entity.id
_entity.type
_entity.pdbx_description
1 polymer ?
#
loop_
_entity_poly.entity_id
_entity_poly.type
_entity_poly.pdbx_seq_one_letter_code
_entity_poly.pdbx_strand_id
1 'polypeptide(L)'
;MNPFAKHIANALSISEHQVEATLKLLDEGCTIPFIARYRKERTGNLDEVQITRISELNAQLKELEKRKATILKTIAEQEKLTPELERRIRNCWNATELEDIYLPFKPRRGGRGEVARERGQERLAAGLVLQREANPAQAAKRFVKGDVADVEAALAGAKDIIAEGVSENEQARNTVRAAYRREAVISAKVVKKMAETDEAQKFADYFDFSEPLRRCSSHRLLAMRRGQEAGVLRVGIAIADEEPVEDRLRRQFVRGHGACQSLVGEAVEDAFRRLIDPSIENEFTALSKEKADEEAIHVFAENLRQLLLSAPLGQKRVMAIDPGFANGCKIACLDAQGNLLHHEILYPHPPKRHRAQATVAAARMVKDFSIEAIAIGNGTASRETRDFVDEMLDNNPALPEVSVFTVSEDGASIYSASPTAREEFPDEDVTTRGAVSIGRRLMDPLAELVKIDPKSIGVGQYQHDVDQAKLKHSLDRTVERCVNLVGVNVNTASKHLLMYVSGLGPALAQNIVDYRREHGAFTSRAQLRKVPRLGPAAYQQCAGFLRIPGAKNPLDNSAVHPESYAIVERMAADEGCTVAQLVADKQKQRQIDVRRYVTSTVGLPTLNDILAELEKPGRDPRQPIQEFRFSDSVHTIDDLGEGMELPGIVTNITNFGAFVDIGVHQDGLVHISQLADKFVKDPNEVVKLHQQVMVRVTEVDLRRGRIALSMRKVKQP
;
A
#
# COMPACT_ATOMS: atom_id res chain seq x y z
N MET A 1 -10.20 26.83 -16.35
CA MET A 1 -10.87 25.55 -16.00
C MET A 1 -10.00 24.39 -16.41
N ASN A 2 -9.77 23.46 -15.49
CA ASN A 2 -9.06 22.24 -15.82
C ASN A 2 -10.02 21.33 -16.62
N PRO A 3 -9.62 20.84 -17.83
CA PRO A 3 -10.51 20.06 -18.69
C PRO A 3 -10.94 18.73 -18.05
N PHE A 4 -10.24 18.26 -17.01
CA PHE A 4 -10.50 17.00 -16.33
C PHE A 4 -11.39 17.16 -15.10
N ALA A 5 -11.63 18.40 -14.62
CA ALA A 5 -12.32 18.65 -13.35
C ALA A 5 -13.68 17.96 -13.27
N LYS A 6 -14.48 18.04 -14.34
CA LYS A 6 -15.80 17.40 -14.43
C LYS A 6 -15.70 15.86 -14.34
N HIS A 7 -14.73 15.24 -15.01
CA HIS A 7 -14.57 13.78 -14.97
C HIS A 7 -14.14 13.29 -13.59
N ILE A 8 -13.19 14.01 -12.97
CA ILE A 8 -12.72 13.71 -11.61
C ILE A 8 -13.86 13.89 -10.60
N ALA A 9 -14.62 14.98 -10.71
CA ALA A 9 -15.77 15.27 -9.85
C ALA A 9 -16.82 14.15 -9.90
N ASN A 10 -17.18 13.70 -11.10
CA ASN A 10 -18.11 12.60 -11.29
C ASN A 10 -17.58 11.29 -10.70
N ALA A 11 -16.30 10.96 -10.94
CA ALA A 11 -15.68 9.73 -10.45
C ALA A 11 -15.63 9.65 -8.92
N LEU A 12 -15.45 10.78 -8.25
CA LEU A 12 -15.33 10.88 -6.80
C LEU A 12 -16.61 11.32 -6.09
N SER A 13 -17.70 11.63 -6.83
CA SER A 13 -18.95 12.14 -6.29
C SER A 13 -18.77 13.41 -5.45
N ILE A 14 -17.93 14.34 -5.94
CA ILE A 14 -17.65 15.65 -5.34
C ILE A 14 -17.94 16.77 -6.34
N SER A 15 -17.90 18.06 -5.90
CA SER A 15 -18.16 19.17 -6.81
C SER A 15 -16.95 19.50 -7.70
N GLU A 16 -17.21 20.00 -8.92
CA GLU A 16 -16.14 20.47 -9.83
C GLU A 16 -15.30 21.58 -9.18
N HIS A 17 -15.94 22.46 -8.40
CA HIS A 17 -15.25 23.54 -7.68
C HIS A 17 -14.20 22.99 -6.69
N GLN A 18 -14.55 21.92 -5.94
CA GLN A 18 -13.60 21.27 -5.01
C GLN A 18 -12.39 20.70 -5.76
N VAL A 19 -12.62 20.07 -6.93
CA VAL A 19 -11.55 19.52 -7.76
C VAL A 19 -10.66 20.66 -8.30
N GLU A 20 -11.25 21.71 -8.88
CA GLU A 20 -10.49 22.84 -9.43
C GLU A 20 -9.66 23.55 -8.37
N ALA A 21 -10.24 23.80 -7.20
CA ALA A 21 -9.54 24.43 -6.08
C ALA A 21 -8.36 23.57 -5.60
N THR A 22 -8.56 22.24 -5.53
CA THR A 22 -7.53 21.29 -5.11
C THR A 22 -6.38 21.24 -6.14
N LEU A 23 -6.71 21.09 -7.43
CA LEU A 23 -5.71 21.06 -8.50
C LEU A 23 -4.91 22.36 -8.57
N LYS A 24 -5.56 23.52 -8.37
CA LYS A 24 -4.89 24.81 -8.30
C LYS A 24 -3.87 24.87 -7.16
N LEU A 25 -4.24 24.39 -5.96
CA LEU A 25 -3.33 24.34 -4.81
C LEU A 25 -2.13 23.40 -5.07
N LEU A 26 -2.37 22.24 -5.71
CA LEU A 26 -1.29 21.33 -6.11
C LEU A 26 -0.36 21.95 -7.15
N ASP A 27 -0.91 22.67 -8.14
CA ASP A 27 -0.12 23.40 -9.16
C ASP A 27 0.66 24.58 -8.56
N GLU A 28 0.15 25.20 -7.47
CA GLU A 28 0.86 26.20 -6.65
C GLU A 28 2.00 25.58 -5.82
N GLY A 29 2.19 24.24 -5.88
CA GLY A 29 3.23 23.50 -5.16
C GLY A 29 2.88 23.16 -3.71
N CYS A 30 1.61 23.26 -3.30
CA CYS A 30 1.17 22.84 -1.99
C CYS A 30 1.18 21.31 -1.88
N THR A 31 1.65 20.80 -0.75
CA THR A 31 1.63 19.35 -0.45
C THR A 31 0.24 18.90 0.00
N ILE A 32 -0.05 17.61 -0.16
CA ILE A 32 -1.34 17.02 0.22
C ILE A 32 -1.65 17.20 1.71
N PRO A 33 -0.72 16.92 2.66
CA PRO A 33 -0.98 17.13 4.08
C PRO A 33 -1.28 18.60 4.43
N PHE A 34 -0.57 19.55 3.79
CA PHE A 34 -0.81 20.97 4.00
C PHE A 34 -2.18 21.40 3.50
N ILE A 35 -2.59 20.94 2.32
CA ILE A 35 -3.92 21.25 1.76
C ILE A 35 -5.01 20.70 2.68
N ALA A 36 -4.93 19.42 3.06
CA ALA A 36 -5.94 18.76 3.88
C ALA A 36 -6.11 19.40 5.26
N ARG A 37 -5.02 19.91 5.85
CA ARG A 37 -5.05 20.46 7.19
C ARG A 37 -5.29 21.98 7.23
N TYR A 38 -4.68 22.75 6.33
CA TYR A 38 -4.60 24.20 6.41
C TYR A 38 -5.30 24.94 5.25
N ARG A 39 -5.96 24.26 4.34
CA ARG A 39 -6.69 24.84 3.18
C ARG A 39 -8.09 24.26 3.03
N LYS A 40 -8.69 23.84 4.16
CA LYS A 40 -10.01 23.19 4.22
C LYS A 40 -11.11 24.02 3.57
N GLU A 41 -11.15 25.31 3.80
CA GLU A 41 -12.15 26.23 3.23
C GLU A 41 -12.07 26.30 1.71
N ARG A 42 -10.85 26.28 1.16
CA ARG A 42 -10.64 26.32 -0.30
C ARG A 42 -11.08 25.04 -0.98
N THR A 43 -10.91 23.91 -0.33
CA THR A 43 -11.22 22.57 -0.90
C THR A 43 -12.61 22.07 -0.51
N GLY A 44 -13.37 22.82 0.32
CA GLY A 44 -14.65 22.36 0.84
C GLY A 44 -14.47 21.15 1.78
N ASN A 45 -13.44 21.17 2.62
CA ASN A 45 -13.15 20.20 3.67
C ASN A 45 -12.82 18.78 3.13
N LEU A 46 -12.17 18.69 1.97
CA LEU A 46 -11.65 17.41 1.47
C LEU A 46 -10.55 16.88 2.40
N ASP A 47 -10.57 15.58 2.63
CA ASP A 47 -9.52 14.87 3.38
C ASP A 47 -8.31 14.50 2.50
N GLU A 48 -7.25 14.01 3.12
CA GLU A 48 -6.03 13.59 2.42
C GLU A 48 -6.28 12.48 1.38
N VAL A 49 -7.20 11.56 1.64
CA VAL A 49 -7.51 10.45 0.73
C VAL A 49 -8.17 10.99 -0.53
N GLN A 50 -9.14 11.88 -0.37
CA GLN A 50 -9.85 12.53 -1.49
C GLN A 50 -8.89 13.39 -2.32
N ILE A 51 -8.05 14.20 -1.68
CA ILE A 51 -7.05 15.05 -2.35
C ILE A 51 -6.03 14.19 -3.12
N THR A 52 -5.56 13.10 -2.51
CA THR A 52 -4.68 12.11 -3.15
C THR A 52 -5.34 11.54 -4.40
N ARG A 53 -6.60 11.11 -4.29
CA ARG A 53 -7.32 10.53 -5.42
C ARG A 53 -7.56 11.51 -6.56
N ILE A 54 -7.81 12.78 -6.26
CA ILE A 54 -7.88 13.86 -7.26
C ILE A 54 -6.54 13.97 -8.02
N SER A 55 -5.42 13.99 -7.29
CA SER A 55 -4.08 14.08 -7.89
C SER A 55 -3.78 12.88 -8.80
N GLU A 56 -4.11 11.66 -8.37
CA GLU A 56 -3.90 10.43 -9.15
C GLU A 56 -4.74 10.40 -10.42
N LEU A 57 -6.03 10.69 -10.32
CA LEU A 57 -6.93 10.75 -11.46
C LEU A 57 -6.51 11.82 -12.46
N ASN A 58 -6.07 12.99 -11.98
CA ASN A 58 -5.54 14.05 -12.85
C ASN A 58 -4.29 13.60 -13.62
N ALA A 59 -3.39 12.86 -12.96
CA ALA A 59 -2.21 12.29 -13.61
C ALA A 59 -2.60 11.24 -14.67
N GLN A 60 -3.53 10.34 -14.35
CA GLN A 60 -4.04 9.33 -15.29
C GLN A 60 -4.71 9.96 -16.51
N LEU A 61 -5.53 10.99 -16.32
CA LEU A 61 -6.18 11.71 -17.41
C LEU A 61 -5.19 12.50 -18.28
N LYS A 62 -4.14 13.07 -17.70
CA LYS A 62 -3.05 13.70 -18.45
C LYS A 62 -2.32 12.68 -19.34
N GLU A 63 -2.05 11.48 -18.85
CA GLU A 63 -1.44 10.42 -19.68
C GLU A 63 -2.38 9.94 -20.79
N LEU A 64 -3.68 9.82 -20.50
CA LEU A 64 -4.68 9.50 -21.50
C LEU A 64 -4.72 10.54 -22.62
N GLU A 65 -4.65 11.85 -22.30
CA GLU A 65 -4.60 12.93 -23.30
C GLU A 65 -3.33 12.88 -24.14
N LYS A 66 -2.17 12.61 -23.55
CA LYS A 66 -0.93 12.38 -24.33
C LYS A 66 -1.10 11.19 -25.28
N ARG A 67 -1.73 10.12 -24.81
CA ARG A 67 -2.00 8.95 -25.65
C ARG A 67 -2.93 9.28 -26.81
N LYS A 68 -4.03 10.03 -26.57
CA LYS A 68 -4.93 10.52 -27.62
C LYS A 68 -4.18 11.35 -28.67
N ALA A 69 -3.34 12.28 -28.22
CA ALA A 69 -2.54 13.11 -29.13
C ALA A 69 -1.62 12.26 -30.02
N THR A 70 -0.97 11.23 -29.47
CA THR A 70 -0.15 10.29 -30.23
C THR A 70 -0.97 9.52 -31.27
N ILE A 71 -2.14 9.01 -30.87
CA ILE A 71 -3.05 8.27 -31.74
C ILE A 71 -3.55 9.15 -32.90
N LEU A 72 -4.02 10.37 -32.61
CA LEU A 72 -4.48 11.33 -33.61
C LEU A 72 -3.38 11.65 -34.61
N LYS A 73 -2.15 11.86 -34.15
CA LYS A 73 -0.99 12.11 -35.00
C LYS A 73 -0.74 10.91 -35.94
N THR A 74 -0.69 9.70 -35.40
CA THR A 74 -0.43 8.47 -36.17
C THR A 74 -1.51 8.23 -37.23
N ILE A 75 -2.79 8.47 -36.93
CA ILE A 75 -3.89 8.29 -37.89
C ILE A 75 -3.87 9.39 -38.95
N ALA A 76 -3.52 10.65 -38.58
CA ALA A 76 -3.36 11.74 -39.53
C ALA A 76 -2.22 11.50 -40.53
N GLU A 77 -1.08 10.96 -40.05
CA GLU A 77 0.06 10.58 -40.91
C GLU A 77 -0.31 9.48 -41.93
N GLN A 78 -1.35 8.70 -41.65
CA GLN A 78 -1.92 7.69 -42.56
C GLN A 78 -3.00 8.25 -43.49
N GLU A 79 -3.29 9.56 -43.43
CA GLU A 79 -4.38 10.22 -44.16
C GLU A 79 -5.78 9.60 -43.94
N LYS A 80 -6.00 8.95 -42.78
CA LYS A 80 -7.24 8.26 -42.42
C LYS A 80 -8.05 8.98 -41.35
N LEU A 81 -7.59 10.15 -40.89
CA LEU A 81 -8.28 10.89 -39.82
C LEU A 81 -9.50 11.64 -40.39
N THR A 82 -10.70 11.17 -40.03
CA THR A 82 -11.95 11.87 -40.34
C THR A 82 -12.39 12.76 -39.18
N PRO A 83 -13.18 13.84 -39.43
CA PRO A 83 -13.71 14.69 -38.36
C PRO A 83 -14.53 13.94 -37.30
N GLU A 84 -15.24 12.88 -37.71
CA GLU A 84 -16.02 12.05 -36.83
C GLU A 84 -15.13 11.19 -35.92
N LEU A 85 -14.08 10.56 -36.49
CA LEU A 85 -13.09 9.77 -35.74
C LEU A 85 -12.33 10.64 -34.75
N GLU A 86 -11.91 11.84 -35.19
CA GLU A 86 -11.24 12.80 -34.31
C GLU A 86 -12.12 13.17 -33.11
N ARG A 87 -13.40 13.50 -33.35
CA ARG A 87 -14.35 13.82 -32.28
C ARG A 87 -14.53 12.63 -31.32
N ARG A 88 -14.62 11.43 -31.87
CA ARG A 88 -14.78 10.21 -31.07
C ARG A 88 -13.55 9.96 -30.18
N ILE A 89 -12.33 10.06 -30.69
CA ILE A 89 -11.09 9.93 -29.94
C ILE A 89 -10.99 10.99 -28.84
N ARG A 90 -11.28 12.25 -29.16
CA ARG A 90 -11.22 13.35 -28.18
C ARG A 90 -12.20 13.16 -27.03
N ASN A 91 -13.40 12.61 -27.31
CA ASN A 91 -14.44 12.39 -26.29
C ASN A 91 -14.31 11.04 -25.56
N CYS A 92 -13.37 10.19 -25.92
CA CYS A 92 -13.15 8.91 -25.26
C CYS A 92 -12.35 9.11 -23.96
N TRP A 93 -12.89 8.68 -22.83
CA TRP A 93 -12.26 8.77 -21.51
C TRP A 93 -11.91 7.39 -20.91
N ASN A 94 -12.07 6.34 -21.68
CA ASN A 94 -11.71 4.98 -21.31
C ASN A 94 -10.50 4.52 -22.13
N ALA A 95 -9.42 4.14 -21.46
CA ALA A 95 -8.19 3.74 -22.12
C ALA A 95 -8.35 2.49 -23.00
N THR A 96 -9.15 1.51 -22.56
CA THR A 96 -9.42 0.28 -23.33
C THR A 96 -10.21 0.58 -24.59
N GLU A 97 -11.26 1.40 -24.49
CA GLU A 97 -12.06 1.84 -25.63
C GLU A 97 -11.21 2.67 -26.62
N LEU A 98 -10.31 3.52 -26.11
CA LEU A 98 -9.39 4.29 -26.94
C LEU A 98 -8.45 3.40 -27.74
N GLU A 99 -7.92 2.33 -27.13
CA GLU A 99 -7.07 1.37 -27.84
C GLU A 99 -7.86 0.55 -28.87
N ASP A 100 -9.11 0.19 -28.59
CA ASP A 100 -9.99 -0.47 -29.56
C ASP A 100 -10.29 0.44 -30.77
N ILE A 101 -10.56 1.74 -30.56
CA ILE A 101 -10.74 2.73 -31.64
C ILE A 101 -9.46 2.82 -32.49
N TYR A 102 -8.30 2.77 -31.87
CA TYR A 102 -7.00 2.86 -32.55
C TYR A 102 -6.60 1.57 -33.27
N LEU A 103 -7.09 0.40 -32.85
CA LEU A 103 -6.62 -0.91 -33.31
C LEU A 103 -6.60 -1.08 -34.84
N PRO A 104 -7.62 -0.64 -35.61
CA PRO A 104 -7.60 -0.72 -37.08
C PRO A 104 -6.51 0.13 -37.75
N PHE A 105 -5.99 1.13 -37.06
CA PHE A 105 -4.98 2.11 -37.55
C PHE A 105 -3.58 1.81 -37.02
N LYS A 106 -3.45 0.82 -36.12
CA LYS A 106 -2.16 0.48 -35.52
C LYS A 106 -1.24 -0.12 -36.61
N PRO A 107 0.00 0.39 -36.77
CA PRO A 107 0.95 -0.20 -37.70
C PRO A 107 1.17 -1.69 -37.45
N ARG A 108 0.95 -2.50 -38.47
CA ARG A 108 1.08 -3.95 -38.40
C ARG A 108 2.48 -4.37 -38.82
N ARG A 109 2.95 -5.51 -38.35
CA ARG A 109 4.22 -6.11 -38.75
C ARG A 109 4.06 -7.61 -38.89
N GLY A 110 4.00 -8.12 -40.14
CA GLY A 110 4.12 -9.53 -40.46
C GLY A 110 2.97 -10.44 -40.09
N GLY A 111 1.72 -9.93 -39.99
CA GLY A 111 0.52 -10.73 -39.79
C GLY A 111 0.15 -11.54 -41.05
N ARG A 112 -0.56 -12.69 -40.90
CA ARG A 112 -1.02 -13.50 -42.04
C ARG A 112 -1.87 -12.70 -43.00
N GLY A 113 -2.78 -11.84 -42.52
CA GLY A 113 -3.61 -10.98 -43.34
C GLY A 113 -2.82 -9.88 -44.03
N GLU A 114 -1.73 -9.37 -43.46
CA GLU A 114 -0.83 -8.41 -44.12
C GLU A 114 -0.12 -9.06 -45.31
N VAL A 115 0.46 -10.24 -45.11
CA VAL A 115 1.05 -11.03 -46.20
C VAL A 115 0.04 -11.31 -47.30
N ALA A 116 -1.22 -11.63 -46.95
CA ALA A 116 -2.29 -11.85 -47.92
C ALA A 116 -2.67 -10.56 -48.68
N ARG A 117 -2.63 -9.36 -48.04
CA ARG A 117 -2.83 -8.05 -48.71
C ARG A 117 -1.69 -7.74 -49.69
N GLU A 118 -0.45 -7.97 -49.29
CA GLU A 118 0.72 -7.79 -50.16
C GLU A 118 0.63 -8.68 -51.40
N ARG A 119 0.06 -9.90 -51.28
CA ARG A 119 -0.24 -10.80 -52.39
C ARG A 119 -1.46 -10.41 -53.21
N GLY A 120 -2.12 -9.27 -52.89
CA GLY A 120 -3.23 -8.69 -53.64
C GLY A 120 -4.60 -9.34 -53.39
N GLN A 121 -4.81 -10.06 -52.26
CA GLN A 121 -6.03 -10.78 -51.95
C GLN A 121 -7.09 -9.90 -51.25
N GLU A 122 -6.82 -8.65 -50.99
CA GLU A 122 -7.72 -7.72 -50.30
C GLU A 122 -9.08 -7.56 -51.02
N ARG A 123 -9.06 -7.46 -52.35
CA ARG A 123 -10.31 -7.36 -53.12
C ARG A 123 -11.15 -8.66 -53.04
N LEU A 124 -10.51 -9.82 -52.97
CA LEU A 124 -11.22 -11.09 -52.77
C LEU A 124 -11.89 -11.11 -51.40
N ALA A 125 -11.14 -10.74 -50.34
CA ALA A 125 -11.69 -10.65 -48.98
C ALA A 125 -12.88 -9.69 -48.90
N ALA A 126 -12.77 -8.49 -49.47
CA ALA A 126 -13.85 -7.50 -49.54
C ALA A 126 -15.11 -8.05 -50.27
N GLY A 127 -14.92 -8.80 -51.35
CA GLY A 127 -16.02 -9.46 -52.08
C GLY A 127 -16.71 -10.54 -51.25
N LEU A 128 -15.92 -11.35 -50.53
CA LEU A 128 -16.45 -12.41 -49.64
C LEU A 128 -17.22 -11.84 -48.44
N VAL A 129 -16.77 -10.74 -47.86
CA VAL A 129 -17.46 -10.05 -46.72
C VAL A 129 -18.86 -9.58 -47.12
N LEU A 130 -19.08 -9.20 -48.40
CA LEU A 130 -20.40 -8.81 -48.89
C LEU A 130 -21.38 -10.00 -48.96
N GLN A 131 -20.88 -11.26 -48.94
CA GLN A 131 -21.62 -12.51 -48.90
C GLN A 131 -22.67 -12.65 -50.08
N ARG A 132 -22.37 -12.04 -51.20
CA ARG A 132 -23.21 -12.09 -52.41
C ARG A 132 -22.69 -13.08 -53.45
N GLU A 133 -21.50 -13.62 -53.24
CA GLU A 133 -20.82 -14.52 -54.15
C GLU A 133 -21.35 -15.96 -53.97
N ALA A 134 -21.99 -16.49 -55.02
CA ALA A 134 -22.55 -17.84 -54.98
C ALA A 134 -21.44 -18.91 -55.07
N ASN A 135 -20.35 -18.61 -55.78
CA ASN A 135 -19.22 -19.52 -55.94
C ASN A 135 -17.86 -18.86 -55.61
N PRO A 136 -17.49 -18.86 -54.33
CA PRO A 136 -16.23 -18.26 -53.86
C PRO A 136 -14.99 -18.84 -54.55
N ALA A 137 -14.98 -20.13 -54.86
CA ALA A 137 -13.87 -20.76 -55.58
C ALA A 137 -13.68 -20.23 -56.99
N GLN A 138 -14.77 -19.94 -57.68
CA GLN A 138 -14.68 -19.29 -59.02
C GLN A 138 -14.15 -17.85 -58.94
N ALA A 139 -14.59 -17.09 -57.95
CA ALA A 139 -14.09 -15.74 -57.68
C ALA A 139 -12.59 -15.74 -57.34
N ALA A 140 -12.13 -16.72 -56.54
CA ALA A 140 -10.74 -16.84 -56.12
C ALA A 140 -9.73 -17.16 -57.24
N LYS A 141 -10.19 -17.81 -58.32
CA LYS A 141 -9.31 -18.13 -59.47
C LYS A 141 -8.58 -16.90 -60.06
N ARG A 142 -9.20 -15.75 -59.99
CA ARG A 142 -8.60 -14.48 -60.50
C ARG A 142 -7.43 -13.95 -59.67
N PHE A 143 -7.28 -14.51 -58.43
CA PHE A 143 -6.29 -14.12 -57.46
C PHE A 143 -5.15 -15.15 -57.32
N VAL A 144 -5.19 -16.21 -58.06
CA VAL A 144 -4.10 -17.19 -58.17
C VAL A 144 -2.99 -16.57 -59.09
N LYS A 145 -2.08 -15.87 -58.46
CA LYS A 145 -0.96 -15.12 -59.12
C LYS A 145 0.24 -15.05 -58.20
N GLY A 146 1.44 -15.03 -58.82
CA GLY A 146 2.71 -14.89 -58.06
C GLY A 146 2.87 -16.00 -57.03
N ASP A 147 3.00 -15.63 -55.76
CA ASP A 147 3.18 -16.53 -54.64
C ASP A 147 1.87 -17.24 -54.16
N VAL A 148 0.74 -17.00 -54.81
CA VAL A 148 -0.54 -17.67 -54.52
C VAL A 148 -0.67 -18.89 -55.40
N ALA A 149 -0.39 -20.08 -54.84
CA ALA A 149 -0.21 -21.32 -55.58
C ALA A 149 -1.50 -21.81 -56.26
N ASP A 150 -2.62 -21.69 -55.59
CA ASP A 150 -3.93 -22.26 -56.01
C ASP A 150 -5.11 -21.48 -55.40
N VAL A 151 -6.31 -21.94 -55.71
CA VAL A 151 -7.61 -21.37 -55.25
C VAL A 151 -7.74 -21.49 -53.72
N GLU A 152 -7.24 -22.56 -53.13
CA GLU A 152 -7.32 -22.79 -51.70
C GLU A 152 -6.43 -21.79 -50.94
N ALA A 153 -5.21 -21.58 -51.41
CA ALA A 153 -4.31 -20.56 -50.89
C ALA A 153 -4.90 -19.14 -51.04
N ALA A 154 -5.59 -18.84 -52.15
CA ALA A 154 -6.25 -17.56 -52.35
C ALA A 154 -7.40 -17.35 -51.33
N LEU A 155 -8.23 -18.38 -51.08
CA LEU A 155 -9.31 -18.33 -50.11
C LEU A 155 -8.78 -18.28 -48.67
N ALA A 156 -7.71 -19.01 -48.36
CA ALA A 156 -7.05 -18.98 -47.05
C ALA A 156 -6.55 -17.59 -46.71
N GLY A 157 -5.82 -16.93 -47.63
CA GLY A 157 -5.36 -15.55 -47.41
C GLY A 157 -6.52 -14.53 -47.32
N ALA A 158 -7.60 -14.71 -48.09
CA ALA A 158 -8.79 -13.89 -47.94
C ALA A 158 -9.47 -14.07 -46.57
N LYS A 159 -9.54 -15.32 -46.05
CA LYS A 159 -10.02 -15.60 -44.68
C LYS A 159 -9.13 -14.94 -43.62
N ASP A 160 -7.81 -14.98 -43.76
CA ASP A 160 -6.90 -14.30 -42.85
C ASP A 160 -7.14 -12.78 -42.79
N ILE A 161 -7.40 -12.13 -43.93
CA ILE A 161 -7.75 -10.70 -43.99
C ILE A 161 -9.11 -10.44 -43.30
N ILE A 162 -10.10 -11.30 -43.54
CA ILE A 162 -11.44 -11.19 -42.92
C ILE A 162 -11.31 -11.36 -41.41
N ALA A 163 -10.54 -12.37 -40.93
CA ALA A 163 -10.33 -12.63 -39.51
C ALA A 163 -9.68 -11.45 -38.80
N GLU A 164 -8.67 -10.80 -39.42
CA GLU A 164 -8.10 -9.56 -38.90
C GLU A 164 -9.16 -8.45 -38.78
N GLY A 165 -9.95 -8.22 -39.83
CA GLY A 165 -11.00 -7.20 -39.82
C GLY A 165 -12.06 -7.45 -38.74
N VAL A 166 -12.43 -8.70 -38.50
CA VAL A 166 -13.32 -9.10 -37.39
C VAL A 166 -12.67 -8.85 -36.04
N SER A 167 -11.39 -9.16 -35.89
CA SER A 167 -10.65 -8.97 -34.63
C SER A 167 -10.48 -7.51 -34.23
N GLU A 168 -10.51 -6.60 -35.18
CA GLU A 168 -10.43 -5.15 -35.01
C GLU A 168 -11.81 -4.49 -34.81
N ASN A 169 -12.87 -5.26 -34.96
CA ASN A 169 -14.22 -4.75 -34.79
C ASN A 169 -14.54 -4.60 -33.30
N GLU A 170 -14.83 -3.37 -32.87
CA GLU A 170 -15.15 -3.08 -31.46
C GLU A 170 -16.33 -3.85 -30.91
N GLN A 171 -17.38 -4.06 -31.73
CA GLN A 171 -18.56 -4.81 -31.30
C GLN A 171 -18.22 -6.28 -31.06
N ALA A 172 -17.39 -6.88 -31.91
CA ALA A 172 -16.89 -8.23 -31.71
C ALA A 172 -16.08 -8.34 -30.41
N ARG A 173 -15.11 -7.44 -30.21
CA ARG A 173 -14.29 -7.39 -28.99
C ARG A 173 -15.17 -7.20 -27.75
N ASN A 174 -16.13 -6.29 -27.79
CA ASN A 174 -17.04 -6.05 -26.67
C ASN A 174 -17.95 -7.24 -26.37
N THR A 175 -18.33 -8.03 -27.37
CA THR A 175 -19.10 -9.28 -27.19
C THR A 175 -18.27 -10.29 -26.38
N VAL A 176 -17.01 -10.51 -26.77
CA VAL A 176 -16.09 -11.42 -26.07
C VAL A 176 -15.77 -10.89 -24.65
N ARG A 177 -15.46 -9.60 -24.54
CA ARG A 177 -15.19 -8.93 -23.26
C ARG A 177 -16.36 -9.04 -22.28
N ALA A 178 -17.61 -8.94 -22.78
CA ALA A 178 -18.80 -9.11 -21.96
C ALA A 178 -18.95 -10.57 -21.46
N ALA A 179 -18.55 -11.55 -22.23
CA ALA A 179 -18.51 -12.95 -21.80
C ALA A 179 -17.43 -13.15 -20.71
N TYR A 180 -16.22 -12.63 -20.91
CA TYR A 180 -15.16 -12.67 -19.89
C TYR A 180 -15.60 -12.05 -18.57
N ARG A 181 -16.24 -10.88 -18.58
CA ARG A 181 -16.75 -10.25 -17.34
C ARG A 181 -17.74 -11.11 -16.56
N ARG A 182 -18.54 -11.91 -17.23
CA ARG A 182 -19.58 -12.72 -16.59
C ARG A 182 -19.14 -14.12 -16.25
N GLU A 183 -18.39 -14.76 -17.13
CA GLU A 183 -18.23 -16.21 -17.20
C GLU A 183 -16.76 -16.66 -17.16
N ALA A 184 -15.79 -15.71 -17.19
CA ALA A 184 -14.39 -16.10 -17.14
C ALA A 184 -14.04 -16.88 -15.87
N VAL A 185 -13.27 -17.92 -16.06
CA VAL A 185 -12.75 -18.81 -15.04
C VAL A 185 -11.23 -18.70 -15.02
N ILE A 186 -10.68 -18.48 -13.84
CA ILE A 186 -9.25 -18.64 -13.62
C ILE A 186 -8.95 -20.08 -13.24
N SER A 187 -7.94 -20.66 -13.87
CA SER A 187 -7.50 -22.02 -13.58
C SER A 187 -6.01 -22.08 -13.36
N ALA A 188 -5.58 -22.97 -12.47
CA ALA A 188 -4.17 -23.26 -12.22
C ALA A 188 -3.96 -24.78 -12.27
N LYS A 189 -2.88 -25.20 -12.91
CA LYS A 189 -2.45 -26.61 -12.97
C LYS A 189 -0.97 -26.71 -12.72
N VAL A 190 -0.56 -27.73 -11.96
CA VAL A 190 0.84 -28.00 -11.70
C VAL A 190 1.60 -28.41 -12.97
N VAL A 191 2.79 -27.94 -13.14
CA VAL A 191 3.73 -28.40 -14.16
C VAL A 191 4.23 -29.78 -13.72
N LYS A 192 3.86 -30.83 -14.44
CA LYS A 192 4.10 -32.24 -14.04
C LYS A 192 5.53 -32.54 -13.54
N LYS A 193 6.54 -31.90 -14.13
CA LYS A 193 7.94 -32.09 -13.74
C LYS A 193 8.29 -31.49 -12.38
N MET A 194 7.48 -30.55 -11.89
CA MET A 194 7.71 -29.84 -10.64
C MET A 194 6.90 -30.40 -9.46
N ALA A 195 5.90 -31.25 -9.73
CA ALA A 195 4.88 -31.67 -8.75
C ALA A 195 5.45 -32.28 -7.45
N GLU A 196 6.61 -32.94 -7.54
CA GLU A 196 7.24 -33.62 -6.39
C GLU A 196 8.32 -32.79 -5.69
N THR A 197 8.57 -31.55 -6.12
CA THR A 197 9.58 -30.69 -5.49
C THR A 197 9.05 -30.03 -4.22
N ASP A 198 9.92 -29.79 -3.23
CA ASP A 198 9.56 -29.07 -1.98
C ASP A 198 9.04 -27.67 -2.27
N GLU A 199 9.55 -27.01 -3.31
CA GLU A 199 9.09 -25.70 -3.72
C GLU A 199 7.65 -25.75 -4.24
N ALA A 200 7.28 -26.78 -5.01
CA ALA A 200 5.94 -26.96 -5.53
C ALA A 200 4.91 -27.25 -4.41
N GLN A 201 5.31 -27.91 -3.33
CA GLN A 201 4.40 -28.24 -2.23
C GLN A 201 3.82 -26.97 -1.57
N LYS A 202 4.50 -25.84 -1.63
CA LYS A 202 3.97 -24.54 -1.17
C LYS A 202 2.74 -24.08 -1.95
N PHE A 203 2.54 -24.61 -3.15
CA PHE A 203 1.43 -24.30 -4.06
C PHE A 203 0.46 -25.47 -4.23
N ALA A 204 0.53 -26.51 -3.37
CA ALA A 204 -0.27 -27.73 -3.51
C ALA A 204 -1.78 -27.48 -3.62
N ASP A 205 -2.29 -26.47 -2.93
CA ASP A 205 -3.71 -26.06 -2.97
C ASP A 205 -4.16 -25.59 -4.37
N TYR A 206 -3.20 -25.28 -5.27
CA TYR A 206 -3.46 -24.79 -6.65
C TYR A 206 -3.04 -25.78 -7.75
N PHE A 207 -2.71 -27.03 -7.42
CA PHE A 207 -2.25 -28.01 -8.41
C PHE A 207 -3.32 -28.40 -9.44
N ASP A 208 -4.58 -28.37 -9.05
CA ASP A 208 -5.73 -28.49 -9.93
C ASP A 208 -6.85 -27.60 -9.37
N PHE A 209 -6.74 -26.32 -9.66
CA PHE A 209 -7.64 -25.31 -9.12
C PHE A 209 -8.39 -24.59 -10.22
N SER A 210 -9.68 -24.32 -9.98
CA SER A 210 -10.53 -23.56 -10.90
C SER A 210 -11.65 -22.86 -10.15
N GLU A 211 -11.83 -21.56 -10.42
CA GLU A 211 -12.97 -20.79 -9.91
C GLU A 211 -13.36 -19.64 -10.84
N PRO A 212 -14.60 -19.13 -10.76
CA PRO A 212 -15.00 -17.93 -11.50
C PRO A 212 -14.09 -16.74 -11.14
N LEU A 213 -13.48 -16.09 -12.14
CA LEU A 213 -12.55 -14.97 -11.96
C LEU A 213 -13.13 -13.86 -11.05
N ARG A 214 -14.42 -13.55 -11.19
CA ARG A 214 -15.11 -12.54 -10.38
C ARG A 214 -15.20 -12.87 -8.88
N ARG A 215 -14.96 -14.14 -8.49
CA ARG A 215 -14.97 -14.62 -7.11
C ARG A 215 -13.57 -14.88 -6.58
N CYS A 216 -12.56 -14.85 -7.47
CA CYS A 216 -11.18 -15.07 -7.07
C CYS A 216 -10.70 -13.90 -6.20
N SER A 217 -10.32 -14.19 -4.98
CA SER A 217 -9.75 -13.22 -4.08
C SER A 217 -8.32 -12.84 -4.49
N SER A 218 -7.94 -11.59 -4.19
CA SER A 218 -6.62 -11.04 -4.59
C SER A 218 -5.46 -11.87 -4.09
N HIS A 219 -5.51 -12.38 -2.85
CA HIS A 219 -4.43 -13.21 -2.30
C HIS A 219 -4.28 -14.56 -3.04
N ARG A 220 -5.39 -15.19 -3.47
CA ARG A 220 -5.34 -16.43 -4.27
C ARG A 220 -4.77 -16.17 -5.65
N LEU A 221 -5.22 -15.08 -6.30
CA LEU A 221 -4.70 -14.68 -7.60
C LEU A 221 -3.19 -14.42 -7.54
N LEU A 222 -2.71 -13.65 -6.54
CA LEU A 222 -1.29 -13.38 -6.34
C LEU A 222 -0.51 -14.65 -6.05
N ALA A 223 -1.03 -15.57 -5.22
CA ALA A 223 -0.39 -16.85 -4.94
C ALA A 223 -0.24 -17.71 -6.19
N MET A 224 -1.29 -17.80 -7.03
CA MET A 224 -1.22 -18.52 -8.31
C MET A 224 -0.22 -17.89 -9.28
N ARG A 225 -0.18 -16.55 -9.39
CA ARG A 225 0.79 -15.84 -10.24
C ARG A 225 2.22 -16.04 -9.77
N ARG A 226 2.47 -16.02 -8.46
CA ARG A 226 3.78 -16.37 -7.90
C ARG A 226 4.19 -17.81 -8.24
N GLY A 227 3.27 -18.77 -8.13
CA GLY A 227 3.52 -20.14 -8.56
C GLY A 227 3.79 -20.26 -10.06
N GLN A 228 3.20 -19.40 -10.87
CA GLN A 228 3.49 -19.31 -12.31
C GLN A 228 4.87 -18.73 -12.58
N GLU A 229 5.26 -17.65 -11.91
CA GLU A 229 6.61 -17.05 -12.01
C GLU A 229 7.71 -18.00 -11.56
N ALA A 230 7.43 -18.78 -10.51
CA ALA A 230 8.33 -19.86 -10.05
C ALA A 230 8.38 -21.07 -11.02
N GLY A 231 7.58 -21.08 -12.11
CA GLY A 231 7.52 -22.18 -13.07
C GLY A 231 6.83 -23.44 -12.54
N VAL A 232 6.17 -23.37 -11.38
CA VAL A 232 5.48 -24.49 -10.73
C VAL A 232 4.05 -24.66 -11.27
N LEU A 233 3.36 -23.55 -11.54
CA LEU A 233 1.98 -23.56 -12.01
C LEU A 233 1.87 -23.04 -13.45
N ARG A 234 0.87 -23.54 -14.16
CA ARG A 234 0.32 -22.91 -15.37
C ARG A 234 -1.00 -22.28 -14.99
N VAL A 235 -1.11 -20.96 -15.15
CA VAL A 235 -2.31 -20.19 -14.81
C VAL A 235 -2.88 -19.57 -16.09
N GLY A 236 -4.16 -19.78 -16.34
CA GLY A 236 -4.89 -19.19 -17.47
C GLY A 236 -6.25 -18.67 -17.05
N ILE A 237 -6.75 -17.74 -17.85
CA ILE A 237 -8.10 -17.19 -17.71
C ILE A 237 -8.83 -17.45 -19.02
N ALA A 238 -9.90 -18.19 -18.96
CA ALA A 238 -10.66 -18.56 -20.15
C ALA A 238 -12.18 -18.50 -19.90
N ILE A 239 -12.96 -18.43 -20.96
CA ILE A 239 -14.42 -18.61 -20.90
C ILE A 239 -14.68 -20.11 -20.73
N ALA A 240 -15.58 -20.48 -19.82
CA ALA A 240 -15.87 -21.88 -19.53
C ALA A 240 -16.55 -22.59 -20.70
N ASP A 241 -17.39 -21.88 -21.47
CA ASP A 241 -18.08 -22.34 -22.64
C ASP A 241 -17.98 -21.31 -23.77
N GLU A 242 -17.21 -21.64 -24.80
CA GLU A 242 -16.94 -20.77 -25.95
C GLU A 242 -18.07 -20.74 -26.97
N GLU A 243 -18.86 -21.84 -27.11
CA GLU A 243 -19.86 -22.03 -28.14
C GLU A 243 -20.92 -20.89 -28.20
N PRO A 244 -21.47 -20.39 -27.07
CA PRO A 244 -22.42 -19.28 -27.11
C PRO A 244 -21.80 -17.96 -27.58
N VAL A 245 -20.49 -17.79 -27.38
CA VAL A 245 -19.76 -16.58 -27.81
C VAL A 245 -19.49 -16.64 -29.30
N GLU A 246 -18.99 -17.77 -29.79
CA GLU A 246 -18.82 -18.04 -31.24
C GLU A 246 -20.10 -17.84 -32.00
N ASP A 247 -21.23 -18.40 -31.50
CA ASP A 247 -22.54 -18.22 -32.08
C ASP A 247 -22.98 -16.75 -32.16
N ARG A 248 -22.74 -15.96 -31.12
CA ARG A 248 -23.06 -14.54 -31.13
C ARG A 248 -22.21 -13.79 -32.14
N LEU A 249 -20.91 -14.06 -32.20
CA LEU A 249 -20.02 -13.48 -33.20
C LEU A 249 -20.43 -13.86 -34.62
N ARG A 250 -20.77 -15.14 -34.86
CA ARG A 250 -21.25 -15.62 -36.13
C ARG A 250 -22.51 -14.88 -36.58
N ARG A 251 -23.49 -14.67 -35.68
CA ARG A 251 -24.71 -13.88 -35.97
C ARG A 251 -24.46 -12.42 -36.32
N GLN A 252 -23.36 -11.83 -35.84
CA GLN A 252 -23.00 -10.46 -36.15
C GLN A 252 -22.45 -10.29 -37.58
N PHE A 253 -21.72 -11.28 -38.07
CA PHE A 253 -20.98 -11.18 -39.32
C PHE A 253 -21.53 -12.05 -40.46
N VAL A 254 -22.21 -13.15 -40.16
CA VAL A 254 -22.74 -14.09 -41.19
C VAL A 254 -24.21 -13.82 -41.47
N ARG A 255 -24.55 -13.63 -42.74
CA ARG A 255 -25.90 -13.30 -43.22
C ARG A 255 -26.44 -14.39 -44.14
N GLY A 256 -27.32 -15.27 -43.62
CA GLY A 256 -27.92 -16.37 -44.40
C GLY A 256 -27.05 -17.62 -44.49
N HIS A 257 -27.23 -18.42 -45.55
CA HIS A 257 -26.57 -19.72 -45.72
C HIS A 257 -25.99 -19.83 -47.14
N GLY A 258 -24.85 -20.49 -47.28
CA GLY A 258 -24.20 -20.76 -48.56
C GLY A 258 -22.68 -20.90 -48.42
N ALA A 259 -21.99 -21.18 -49.53
CA ALA A 259 -20.54 -21.41 -49.52
C ALA A 259 -19.72 -20.17 -49.05
N CYS A 260 -20.16 -18.98 -49.45
CA CYS A 260 -19.53 -17.73 -49.04
C CYS A 260 -19.74 -17.47 -47.51
N GLN A 261 -20.95 -17.72 -47.03
CA GLN A 261 -21.31 -17.59 -45.62
C GLN A 261 -20.51 -18.57 -44.74
N SER A 262 -20.26 -19.80 -45.22
CA SER A 262 -19.42 -20.78 -44.54
C SER A 262 -17.98 -20.26 -44.38
N LEU A 263 -17.38 -19.75 -45.46
CA LEU A 263 -16.04 -19.17 -45.44
C LEU A 263 -15.89 -17.97 -44.48
N VAL A 264 -16.90 -17.07 -44.48
CA VAL A 264 -16.94 -15.96 -43.54
C VAL A 264 -17.11 -16.48 -42.11
N GLY A 265 -17.93 -17.50 -41.88
CA GLY A 265 -18.10 -18.16 -40.58
C GLY A 265 -16.79 -18.75 -40.04
N GLU A 266 -16.04 -19.46 -40.92
CA GLU A 266 -14.73 -20.00 -40.58
C GLU A 266 -13.71 -18.87 -40.24
N ALA A 267 -13.75 -17.74 -40.97
CA ALA A 267 -12.92 -16.61 -40.68
C ALA A 267 -13.27 -15.92 -39.34
N VAL A 268 -14.56 -15.89 -38.96
CA VAL A 268 -15.05 -15.38 -37.69
C VAL A 268 -14.57 -16.28 -36.52
N GLU A 269 -14.66 -17.61 -36.70
CA GLU A 269 -14.16 -18.57 -35.72
C GLU A 269 -12.64 -18.45 -35.53
N ASP A 270 -11.87 -18.36 -36.62
CA ASP A 270 -10.41 -18.11 -36.56
C ASP A 270 -10.09 -16.76 -35.91
N ALA A 271 -10.85 -15.70 -36.21
CA ALA A 271 -10.72 -14.40 -35.56
C ALA A 271 -10.91 -14.50 -34.05
N PHE A 272 -11.94 -15.23 -33.61
CA PHE A 272 -12.19 -15.42 -32.19
C PHE A 272 -11.04 -16.19 -31.53
N ARG A 273 -10.77 -17.41 -31.96
CA ARG A 273 -9.82 -18.32 -31.27
C ARG A 273 -8.38 -17.85 -31.35
N ARG A 274 -7.94 -17.27 -32.46
CA ARG A 274 -6.53 -16.90 -32.69
C ARG A 274 -6.22 -15.46 -32.34
N LEU A 275 -7.16 -14.53 -32.46
CA LEU A 275 -6.88 -13.10 -32.36
C LEU A 275 -7.61 -12.43 -31.19
N ILE A 276 -8.92 -12.60 -31.05
CA ILE A 276 -9.72 -11.87 -30.06
C ILE A 276 -9.55 -12.48 -28.68
N ASP A 277 -9.78 -13.79 -28.55
CA ASP A 277 -9.76 -14.49 -27.27
C ASP A 277 -8.41 -14.36 -26.55
N PRO A 278 -7.23 -14.64 -27.16
CA PRO A 278 -5.94 -14.43 -26.52
C PRO A 278 -5.66 -12.97 -26.16
N SER A 279 -6.18 -12.02 -26.96
CA SER A 279 -6.05 -10.59 -26.68
C SER A 279 -6.88 -10.18 -25.46
N ILE A 280 -8.11 -10.68 -25.34
CA ILE A 280 -8.99 -10.40 -24.21
C ILE A 280 -8.54 -11.16 -22.95
N GLU A 281 -8.03 -12.40 -23.08
CA GLU A 281 -7.39 -13.12 -21.98
C GLU A 281 -6.24 -12.29 -21.36
N ASN A 282 -5.36 -11.73 -22.20
CA ASN A 282 -4.27 -10.88 -21.75
C ASN A 282 -4.80 -9.60 -21.06
N GLU A 283 -5.86 -8.98 -21.61
CA GLU A 283 -6.52 -7.83 -21.00
C GLU A 283 -7.03 -8.16 -19.60
N PHE A 284 -7.78 -9.27 -19.45
CA PHE A 284 -8.31 -9.68 -18.14
C PHE A 284 -7.24 -10.17 -17.18
N THR A 285 -6.16 -10.75 -17.70
CA THR A 285 -4.96 -11.10 -16.91
C THR A 285 -4.34 -9.83 -16.30
N ALA A 286 -4.14 -8.79 -17.10
CA ALA A 286 -3.59 -7.51 -16.63
C ALA A 286 -4.54 -6.81 -15.64
N LEU A 287 -5.83 -6.70 -15.99
CA LEU A 287 -6.84 -6.05 -15.14
C LEU A 287 -7.01 -6.76 -13.78
N SER A 288 -7.05 -8.09 -13.78
CA SER A 288 -7.19 -8.86 -12.54
C SER A 288 -5.94 -8.74 -11.66
N LYS A 289 -4.74 -8.73 -12.25
CA LYS A 289 -3.48 -8.50 -11.53
C LYS A 289 -3.42 -7.09 -10.95
N GLU A 290 -3.75 -6.08 -11.74
CA GLU A 290 -3.78 -4.69 -11.29
C GLU A 290 -4.71 -4.48 -10.10
N LYS A 291 -5.93 -5.02 -10.18
CA LYS A 291 -6.89 -4.98 -9.07
C LYS A 291 -6.35 -5.68 -7.83
N ALA A 292 -5.73 -6.85 -7.99
CA ALA A 292 -5.17 -7.60 -6.88
C ALA A 292 -3.99 -6.85 -6.22
N ASP A 293 -3.15 -6.20 -7.03
CA ASP A 293 -2.06 -5.36 -6.55
C ASP A 293 -2.59 -4.18 -5.74
N GLU A 294 -3.59 -3.46 -6.26
CA GLU A 294 -4.18 -2.30 -5.56
C GLU A 294 -4.78 -2.70 -4.19
N GLU A 295 -5.53 -3.80 -4.14
CA GLU A 295 -6.11 -4.29 -2.89
C GLU A 295 -5.02 -4.73 -1.89
N ALA A 296 -3.98 -5.42 -2.34
CA ALA A 296 -2.88 -5.84 -1.47
C ALA A 296 -2.03 -4.65 -0.98
N ILE A 297 -1.70 -3.71 -1.87
CA ILE A 297 -0.95 -2.49 -1.52
C ILE A 297 -1.72 -1.65 -0.50
N HIS A 298 -3.05 -1.57 -0.63
CA HIS A 298 -3.89 -0.86 0.36
C HIS A 298 -3.74 -1.48 1.76
N VAL A 299 -3.80 -2.81 1.86
CA VAL A 299 -3.61 -3.52 3.14
C VAL A 299 -2.20 -3.29 3.69
N PHE A 300 -1.17 -3.36 2.85
CA PHE A 300 0.21 -3.10 3.27
C PHE A 300 0.42 -1.68 3.76
N ALA A 301 -0.17 -0.69 3.07
CA ALA A 301 -0.14 0.71 3.50
C ALA A 301 -0.83 0.91 4.86
N GLU A 302 -1.97 0.23 5.08
CA GLU A 302 -2.67 0.30 6.37
C GLU A 302 -1.89 -0.38 7.49
N ASN A 303 -1.29 -1.55 7.24
CA ASN A 303 -0.42 -2.21 8.20
C ASN A 303 0.79 -1.31 8.56
N LEU A 304 1.43 -0.69 7.56
CA LEU A 304 2.52 0.26 7.80
C LEU A 304 2.04 1.45 8.64
N ARG A 305 0.87 2.00 8.32
CA ARG A 305 0.29 3.11 9.08
C ARG A 305 0.10 2.75 10.55
N GLN A 306 -0.44 1.58 10.84
CA GLN A 306 -0.64 1.10 12.20
C GLN A 306 0.68 0.90 12.93
N LEU A 307 1.69 0.37 12.24
CA LEU A 307 3.02 0.17 12.80
C LEU A 307 3.69 1.51 13.17
N LEU A 308 3.66 2.48 12.26
CA LEU A 308 4.23 3.82 12.46
C LEU A 308 3.50 4.60 13.57
N LEU A 309 2.20 4.40 13.70
CA LEU A 309 1.35 5.03 14.72
C LEU A 309 1.20 4.18 15.99
N SER A 310 2.02 3.13 16.16
CA SER A 310 2.05 2.37 17.41
C SER A 310 2.42 3.24 18.59
N ALA A 311 1.93 2.85 19.76
CA ALA A 311 2.11 3.60 21.00
C ALA A 311 3.58 3.76 21.39
N PRO A 312 4.11 5.00 21.53
CA PRO A 312 5.47 5.23 21.98
C PRO A 312 5.56 5.12 23.51
N LEU A 313 6.67 4.59 24.00
CA LEU A 313 7.01 4.65 25.43
C LEU A 313 7.38 6.07 25.87
N GLY A 314 7.94 6.85 24.95
CA GLY A 314 8.48 8.19 25.21
C GLY A 314 9.92 8.18 25.71
N GLN A 315 10.31 9.28 26.32
CA GLN A 315 11.68 9.52 26.79
C GLN A 315 11.96 8.80 28.12
N LYS A 316 12.29 7.52 28.05
CA LYS A 316 12.69 6.68 29.20
C LYS A 316 14.01 5.98 28.92
N ARG A 317 14.70 5.56 29.99
CA ARG A 317 15.90 4.74 29.89
C ARG A 317 15.52 3.30 29.59
N VAL A 318 16.03 2.77 28.49
CA VAL A 318 15.62 1.47 27.95
C VAL A 318 16.81 0.52 27.87
N MET A 319 16.64 -0.70 28.36
CA MET A 319 17.50 -1.83 28.05
C MET A 319 16.90 -2.60 26.90
N ALA A 320 17.53 -2.57 25.75
CA ALA A 320 17.10 -3.31 24.57
C ALA A 320 17.80 -4.65 24.49
N ILE A 321 17.06 -5.69 24.10
CA ILE A 321 17.55 -7.04 23.94
C ILE A 321 17.18 -7.55 22.54
N ASP A 322 18.20 -7.83 21.73
CA ASP A 322 18.07 -8.60 20.49
C ASP A 322 18.28 -10.08 20.85
N PRO A 323 17.20 -10.90 20.90
CA PRO A 323 17.28 -12.26 21.43
C PRO A 323 18.02 -13.20 20.49
N GLY A 324 18.64 -14.25 21.04
CA GLY A 324 19.31 -15.26 20.25
C GLY A 324 19.84 -16.43 21.07
N PHE A 325 19.85 -17.63 20.45
CA PHE A 325 20.38 -18.85 21.07
C PHE A 325 21.90 -18.94 20.99
N ALA A 326 22.46 -19.40 19.88
CA ALA A 326 23.87 -19.70 19.73
C ALA A 326 24.76 -18.45 19.81
N ASN A 327 24.31 -17.34 19.21
CA ASN A 327 25.06 -16.07 19.17
C ASN A 327 24.83 -15.21 20.43
N GLY A 328 23.98 -15.66 21.37
CA GLY A 328 23.63 -14.96 22.57
C GLY A 328 22.65 -13.80 22.35
N CYS A 329 22.15 -13.25 23.47
CA CYS A 329 21.31 -12.06 23.49
C CYS A 329 22.18 -10.81 23.51
N LYS A 330 22.02 -9.91 22.52
CA LYS A 330 22.75 -8.66 22.46
C LYS A 330 21.96 -7.61 23.22
N ILE A 331 22.61 -7.00 24.18
CA ILE A 331 22.03 -6.01 25.09
C ILE A 331 22.56 -4.62 24.71
N ALA A 332 21.67 -3.62 24.68
CA ALA A 332 22.02 -2.21 24.57
C ALA A 332 21.26 -1.40 25.61
N CYS A 333 21.97 -0.69 26.48
CA CYS A 333 21.39 0.24 27.45
C CYS A 333 21.36 1.64 26.83
N LEU A 334 20.18 2.26 26.80
CA LEU A 334 19.94 3.56 26.19
C LEU A 334 19.52 4.59 27.24
N ASP A 335 19.96 5.82 27.07
CA ASP A 335 19.44 6.97 27.84
C ASP A 335 18.03 7.38 27.34
N ALA A 336 17.44 8.37 28.02
CA ALA A 336 16.12 8.90 27.66
C ALA A 336 16.05 9.58 26.26
N GLN A 337 17.18 9.86 25.64
CA GLN A 337 17.29 10.40 24.29
C GLN A 337 17.60 9.34 23.23
N GLY A 338 17.76 8.07 23.66
CA GLY A 338 18.09 6.94 22.78
C GLY A 338 19.59 6.86 22.43
N ASN A 339 20.48 7.53 23.18
CA ASN A 339 21.92 7.37 23.03
C ASN A 339 22.39 6.09 23.73
N LEU A 340 23.34 5.39 23.11
CA LEU A 340 23.92 4.18 23.67
C LEU A 340 24.81 4.52 24.85
N LEU A 341 24.51 3.93 26.01
CA LEU A 341 25.30 4.05 27.26
C LEU A 341 26.25 2.88 27.45
N HIS A 342 25.79 1.68 27.12
CA HIS A 342 26.52 0.43 27.32
C HIS A 342 25.95 -0.67 26.43
N HIS A 343 26.77 -1.63 26.00
CA HIS A 343 26.36 -2.83 25.32
C HIS A 343 27.12 -4.06 25.86
N GLU A 344 26.47 -5.23 25.82
CA GLU A 344 27.07 -6.49 26.25
C GLU A 344 26.32 -7.67 25.59
N ILE A 345 26.99 -8.83 25.43
CA ILE A 345 26.35 -10.05 24.93
C ILE A 345 26.19 -11.03 26.07
N LEU A 346 24.96 -11.46 26.36
CA LEU A 346 24.63 -12.42 27.38
C LEU A 346 24.24 -13.76 26.74
N TYR A 347 24.51 -14.86 27.45
CA TYR A 347 24.21 -16.21 26.98
C TYR A 347 23.30 -16.98 27.96
N PRO A 348 22.06 -16.54 28.19
CA PRO A 348 21.14 -17.22 29.10
C PRO A 348 20.61 -18.55 28.55
N HIS A 349 20.65 -18.75 27.23
CA HIS A 349 20.03 -19.87 26.53
C HIS A 349 21.02 -20.95 26.05
N PRO A 350 20.54 -22.14 25.65
CA PRO A 350 21.39 -23.14 25.01
C PRO A 350 22.06 -22.57 23.73
N PRO A 351 23.22 -23.06 23.30
CA PRO A 351 23.98 -24.17 23.89
C PRO A 351 24.82 -23.81 25.12
N LYS A 352 25.16 -22.52 25.34
CA LYS A 352 26.10 -22.10 26.39
C LYS A 352 25.50 -22.14 27.80
N ARG A 353 24.22 -21.79 27.97
CA ARG A 353 23.46 -21.84 29.25
C ARG A 353 24.13 -21.14 30.43
N HIS A 354 24.73 -19.96 30.22
CA HIS A 354 25.34 -19.18 31.31
C HIS A 354 24.29 -18.33 32.05
N ARG A 355 23.14 -18.94 32.41
CA ARG A 355 21.95 -18.24 32.90
C ARG A 355 22.24 -17.44 34.21
N ALA A 356 22.95 -18.04 35.17
CA ALA A 356 23.28 -17.35 36.43
C ALA A 356 24.16 -16.11 36.22
N GLN A 357 25.17 -16.20 35.35
CA GLN A 357 26.03 -15.06 35.00
C GLN A 357 25.25 -13.98 34.25
N ALA A 358 24.39 -14.39 33.32
CA ALA A 358 23.53 -13.48 32.59
C ALA A 358 22.54 -12.73 33.50
N THR A 359 21.95 -13.44 34.49
CA THR A 359 21.06 -12.83 35.51
C THR A 359 21.78 -11.73 36.29
N VAL A 360 22.98 -12.02 36.82
CA VAL A 360 23.77 -11.04 37.58
C VAL A 360 24.15 -9.82 36.72
N ALA A 361 24.57 -10.06 35.48
CA ALA A 361 24.96 -8.98 34.56
C ALA A 361 23.75 -8.12 34.17
N ALA A 362 22.61 -8.71 33.82
CA ALA A 362 21.40 -7.99 33.48
C ALA A 362 20.86 -7.16 34.67
N ALA A 363 20.79 -7.74 35.86
CA ALA A 363 20.39 -7.03 37.08
C ALA A 363 21.31 -5.84 37.41
N ARG A 364 22.62 -6.03 37.24
CA ARG A 364 23.59 -4.95 37.37
C ARG A 364 23.32 -3.82 36.39
N MET A 365 23.11 -4.12 35.09
CA MET A 365 22.81 -3.13 34.08
C MET A 365 21.53 -2.34 34.37
N VAL A 366 20.48 -3.02 34.82
CA VAL A 366 19.22 -2.37 35.23
C VAL A 366 19.48 -1.33 36.31
N LYS A 367 20.28 -1.66 37.33
CA LYS A 367 20.60 -0.79 38.43
C LYS A 367 21.54 0.35 38.01
N ASP A 368 22.69 0.03 37.38
CA ASP A 368 23.77 0.97 37.09
C ASP A 368 23.32 2.06 36.09
N PHE A 369 22.48 1.69 35.11
CA PHE A 369 21.96 2.63 34.11
C PHE A 369 20.56 3.15 34.46
N SER A 370 19.99 2.77 35.62
CA SER A 370 18.67 3.23 36.05
C SER A 370 17.60 2.95 35.00
N ILE A 371 17.56 1.72 34.48
CA ILE A 371 16.64 1.30 33.43
C ILE A 371 15.19 1.34 33.93
N GLU A 372 14.31 1.92 33.15
CA GLU A 372 12.88 2.07 33.44
C GLU A 372 12.01 1.11 32.61
N ALA A 373 12.53 0.62 31.47
CA ALA A 373 11.84 -0.34 30.63
C ALA A 373 12.83 -1.28 29.91
N ILE A 374 12.38 -2.49 29.59
CA ILE A 374 13.11 -3.47 28.79
C ILE A 374 12.37 -3.73 27.50
N ALA A 375 13.06 -3.62 26.38
CA ALA A 375 12.57 -3.93 25.03
C ALA A 375 13.17 -5.26 24.57
N ILE A 376 12.34 -6.26 24.26
CA ILE A 376 12.78 -7.56 23.75
C ILE A 376 12.31 -7.66 22.30
N GLY A 377 13.23 -7.93 21.35
CA GLY A 377 12.87 -8.22 19.97
C GLY A 377 11.96 -9.45 19.85
N ASN A 378 11.02 -9.45 18.88
CA ASN A 378 10.07 -10.54 18.70
C ASN A 378 10.59 -11.70 17.83
N GLY A 379 11.87 -11.76 17.54
CA GLY A 379 12.48 -12.81 16.73
C GLY A 379 12.77 -14.12 17.49
N THR A 380 13.73 -14.86 16.96
CA THR A 380 14.12 -16.15 17.52
C THR A 380 14.56 -16.02 18.98
N ALA A 381 14.10 -16.92 19.86
CA ALA A 381 14.33 -16.91 21.31
C ALA A 381 13.70 -15.73 22.09
N SER A 382 12.74 -15.02 21.51
CA SER A 382 12.05 -13.90 22.16
C SER A 382 11.36 -14.32 23.46
N ARG A 383 10.63 -15.42 23.42
CA ARG A 383 9.89 -15.94 24.59
C ARG A 383 10.83 -16.38 25.70
N GLU A 384 11.81 -17.20 25.37
CA GLU A 384 12.80 -17.67 26.36
C GLU A 384 13.59 -16.51 26.99
N THR A 385 13.78 -15.44 26.19
CA THR A 385 14.40 -14.21 26.69
C THR A 385 13.44 -13.44 27.59
N ARG A 386 12.14 -13.43 27.28
CA ARG A 386 11.13 -12.85 28.16
C ARG A 386 11.06 -13.58 29.52
N ASP A 387 10.99 -14.92 29.48
CA ASP A 387 10.99 -15.75 30.70
C ASP A 387 12.26 -15.55 31.53
N PHE A 388 13.42 -15.38 30.84
CA PHE A 388 14.68 -15.07 31.51
C PHE A 388 14.64 -13.70 32.22
N VAL A 389 14.08 -12.68 31.57
CA VAL A 389 13.99 -11.32 32.11
C VAL A 389 13.00 -11.27 33.26
N ASP A 390 11.82 -11.89 33.13
CA ASP A 390 10.81 -11.94 34.18
C ASP A 390 11.38 -12.66 35.41
N GLU A 391 12.04 -13.83 35.28
CA GLU A 391 12.72 -14.54 36.36
C GLU A 391 13.84 -13.69 37.02
N MET A 392 14.60 -12.93 36.20
CA MET A 392 15.64 -12.04 36.71
C MET A 392 15.04 -10.92 37.58
N LEU A 393 13.92 -10.33 37.17
CA LEU A 393 13.25 -9.28 37.91
C LEU A 393 12.63 -9.83 39.21
N ASP A 394 11.96 -10.97 39.15
CA ASP A 394 11.31 -11.64 40.31
C ASP A 394 12.34 -12.02 41.37
N ASN A 395 13.51 -12.52 40.97
CA ASN A 395 14.58 -12.91 41.88
C ASN A 395 15.37 -11.74 42.46
N ASN A 396 15.14 -10.50 42.01
CA ASN A 396 15.84 -9.31 42.47
C ASN A 396 14.88 -8.18 42.89
N PRO A 397 14.07 -8.36 43.96
CA PRO A 397 13.06 -7.39 44.37
C PRO A 397 13.62 -6.02 44.82
N ALA A 398 14.93 -5.88 44.93
CA ALA A 398 15.59 -4.62 45.22
C ALA A 398 15.80 -3.75 43.98
N LEU A 399 15.54 -4.26 42.77
CA LEU A 399 15.56 -3.47 41.54
C LEU A 399 14.35 -2.53 41.49
N PRO A 400 14.48 -1.40 40.77
CA PRO A 400 13.32 -0.55 40.49
C PRO A 400 12.25 -1.32 39.72
N GLU A 401 11.02 -0.85 39.76
CA GLU A 401 9.95 -1.39 38.93
C GLU A 401 10.28 -1.11 37.45
N VAL A 402 10.36 -2.15 36.65
CA VAL A 402 10.74 -2.12 35.24
C VAL A 402 9.67 -2.78 34.41
N SER A 403 9.10 -2.04 33.46
CA SER A 403 8.15 -2.54 32.49
C SER A 403 8.84 -3.32 31.37
N VAL A 404 8.29 -4.45 30.94
CA VAL A 404 8.90 -5.29 29.88
C VAL A 404 7.98 -5.39 28.68
N PHE A 405 8.52 -5.07 27.49
CA PHE A 405 7.77 -5.02 26.25
C PHE A 405 8.42 -5.89 25.16
N THR A 406 7.58 -6.55 24.36
CA THR A 406 8.02 -7.19 23.12
C THR A 406 7.88 -6.20 21.98
N VAL A 407 8.93 -6.07 21.14
CA VAL A 407 9.04 -5.09 20.08
C VAL A 407 9.33 -5.78 18.75
N SER A 408 8.64 -5.39 17.68
CA SER A 408 8.94 -5.92 16.34
C SER A 408 10.37 -5.55 15.91
N GLU A 409 11.13 -6.55 15.46
CA GLU A 409 12.48 -6.37 14.92
C GLU A 409 12.51 -6.30 13.39
N ASP A 410 11.35 -6.28 12.71
CA ASP A 410 11.25 -6.21 11.26
C ASP A 410 12.07 -5.04 10.68
N GLY A 411 12.98 -5.34 9.75
CA GLY A 411 13.88 -4.36 9.17
C GLY A 411 15.00 -3.85 10.09
N ALA A 412 15.15 -4.33 11.34
CA ALA A 412 16.25 -3.91 12.23
C ALA A 412 17.62 -4.32 11.66
N SER A 413 17.71 -5.48 11.03
CA SER A 413 18.92 -5.94 10.33
C SER A 413 19.27 -5.05 9.13
N ILE A 414 18.28 -4.51 8.43
CA ILE A 414 18.48 -3.60 7.30
C ILE A 414 18.97 -2.24 7.82
N TYR A 415 18.38 -1.72 8.89
CA TYR A 415 18.87 -0.50 9.54
C TYR A 415 20.31 -0.68 9.99
N SER A 416 20.63 -1.74 10.73
CA SER A 416 21.96 -1.97 11.31
C SER A 416 23.09 -2.02 10.27
N ALA A 417 22.80 -2.50 9.06
CA ALA A 417 23.72 -2.53 7.92
C ALA A 417 23.74 -1.23 7.10
N SER A 418 22.80 -0.30 7.33
CA SER A 418 22.61 0.92 6.54
C SER A 418 23.73 1.95 6.73
N PRO A 419 23.93 2.87 5.76
CA PRO A 419 24.79 4.03 5.94
C PRO A 419 24.38 4.89 7.13
N THR A 420 23.07 5.05 7.35
CA THR A 420 22.52 5.83 8.48
C THR A 420 22.98 5.27 9.83
N ALA A 421 22.90 3.96 10.02
CA ALA A 421 23.33 3.33 11.27
C ALA A 421 24.85 3.46 11.48
N ARG A 422 25.64 3.43 10.40
CA ARG A 422 27.09 3.67 10.46
C ARG A 422 27.44 5.12 10.81
N GLU A 423 26.66 6.08 10.33
CA GLU A 423 26.82 7.50 10.69
C GLU A 423 26.45 7.76 12.17
N GLU A 424 25.37 7.11 12.65
CA GLU A 424 24.90 7.26 14.04
C GLU A 424 25.82 6.55 15.06
N PHE A 425 26.37 5.39 14.68
CA PHE A 425 27.21 4.54 15.53
C PHE A 425 28.44 4.02 14.75
N PRO A 426 29.42 4.87 14.46
CA PRO A 426 30.56 4.48 13.63
C PRO A 426 31.44 3.40 14.27
N ASP A 427 31.54 3.40 15.59
CA ASP A 427 32.43 2.53 16.37
C ASP A 427 31.74 1.20 16.78
N GLU A 428 30.42 1.06 16.51
CA GLU A 428 29.65 -0.10 16.92
C GLU A 428 29.51 -1.13 15.77
N ASP A 429 29.34 -2.39 16.13
CA ASP A 429 29.08 -3.45 15.17
C ASP A 429 27.60 -3.49 14.73
N VAL A 430 27.32 -4.33 13.71
CA VAL A 430 25.98 -4.51 13.16
C VAL A 430 24.99 -5.04 14.22
N THR A 431 25.45 -5.89 15.12
CA THR A 431 24.60 -6.54 16.13
C THR A 431 24.19 -5.55 17.21
N THR A 432 25.12 -4.72 17.69
CA THR A 432 24.85 -3.63 18.64
C THR A 432 23.89 -2.61 18.06
N ARG A 433 24.10 -2.18 16.79
CA ARG A 433 23.18 -1.26 16.09
C ARG A 433 21.76 -1.84 15.98
N GLY A 434 21.62 -3.17 15.78
CA GLY A 434 20.34 -3.86 15.79
C GLY A 434 19.62 -3.75 17.13
N ALA A 435 20.30 -4.05 18.21
CA ALA A 435 19.76 -3.94 19.57
C ALA A 435 19.36 -2.48 19.91
N VAL A 436 20.19 -1.50 19.54
CA VAL A 436 19.84 -0.07 19.70
C VAL A 436 18.56 0.28 18.97
N SER A 437 18.39 -0.20 17.73
CA SER A 437 17.15 0.04 16.96
C SER A 437 15.91 -0.54 17.64
N ILE A 438 16.00 -1.74 18.23
CA ILE A 438 14.89 -2.35 19.00
C ILE A 438 14.48 -1.44 20.16
N GLY A 439 15.45 -0.92 20.93
CA GLY A 439 15.17 -0.02 22.03
C GLY A 439 14.54 1.31 21.58
N ARG A 440 15.08 1.92 20.54
CA ARG A 440 14.55 3.17 19.99
C ARG A 440 13.15 3.01 19.40
N ARG A 441 12.80 1.84 18.85
CA ARG A 441 11.44 1.54 18.38
C ARG A 441 10.44 1.51 19.54
N LEU A 442 10.83 1.02 20.71
CA LEU A 442 9.98 1.11 21.88
C LEU A 442 9.80 2.55 22.33
N MET A 443 10.84 3.36 22.27
CA MET A 443 10.77 4.79 22.63
C MET A 443 9.89 5.58 21.67
N ASP A 444 10.10 5.46 20.36
CA ASP A 444 9.25 6.05 19.31
C ASP A 444 9.35 5.26 18.00
N PRO A 445 8.34 4.42 17.68
CA PRO A 445 8.32 3.62 16.47
C PRO A 445 8.43 4.46 15.19
N LEU A 446 7.71 5.57 15.12
CA LEU A 446 7.72 6.46 13.95
C LEU A 446 9.12 7.04 13.70
N ALA A 447 9.74 7.59 14.74
CA ALA A 447 11.06 8.23 14.63
C ALA A 447 12.16 7.27 14.19
N GLU A 448 12.07 6.00 14.56
CA GLU A 448 13.07 5.00 14.19
C GLU A 448 12.79 4.36 12.83
N LEU A 449 11.53 3.95 12.55
CA LEU A 449 11.18 3.23 11.33
C LEU A 449 11.33 4.08 10.05
N VAL A 450 11.21 5.41 10.13
CA VAL A 450 11.45 6.30 8.98
C VAL A 450 12.90 6.31 8.48
N LYS A 451 13.84 5.73 9.22
CA LYS A 451 15.26 5.65 8.85
C LYS A 451 15.55 4.57 7.81
N ILE A 452 14.63 3.65 7.59
CA ILE A 452 14.74 2.56 6.63
C ILE A 452 13.72 2.73 5.49
N ASP A 453 14.01 2.12 4.33
CA ASP A 453 13.05 2.09 3.23
C ASP A 453 11.77 1.37 3.69
N PRO A 454 10.58 1.98 3.58
CA PRO A 454 9.34 1.37 3.99
C PRO A 454 9.07 -0.01 3.38
N LYS A 455 9.58 -0.27 2.18
CA LYS A 455 9.54 -1.61 1.55
C LYS A 455 10.32 -2.68 2.30
N SER A 456 11.26 -2.27 3.14
CA SER A 456 12.08 -3.19 3.94
C SER A 456 11.42 -3.54 5.28
N ILE A 457 10.30 -2.91 5.61
CA ILE A 457 9.47 -3.24 6.76
C ILE A 457 8.52 -4.36 6.33
N GLY A 458 8.43 -5.44 7.10
CA GLY A 458 7.55 -6.57 6.84
C GLY A 458 6.08 -6.19 7.09
N VAL A 459 5.38 -5.69 6.06
CA VAL A 459 3.99 -5.23 6.18
C VAL A 459 2.97 -6.21 5.59
N GLY A 460 3.41 -7.35 5.03
CA GLY A 460 2.51 -8.39 4.52
C GLY A 460 3.20 -9.52 3.77
N GLN A 461 2.55 -10.69 3.72
CA GLN A 461 3.12 -11.93 3.15
C GLN A 461 3.40 -11.86 1.65
N TYR A 462 2.67 -11.04 0.89
CA TYR A 462 2.73 -10.97 -0.59
C TYR A 462 3.34 -9.66 -1.08
N GLN A 463 4.10 -8.98 -0.22
CA GLN A 463 4.68 -7.67 -0.52
C GLN A 463 5.58 -7.66 -1.77
N HIS A 464 6.24 -8.78 -2.07
CA HIS A 464 7.12 -8.92 -3.23
C HIS A 464 6.38 -9.30 -4.53
N ASP A 465 5.11 -9.73 -4.44
CA ASP A 465 4.32 -10.22 -5.58
C ASP A 465 3.54 -9.10 -6.29
N VAL A 466 3.48 -7.90 -5.71
CA VAL A 466 2.76 -6.74 -6.27
C VAL A 466 3.69 -5.83 -7.08
N ASP A 467 3.10 -4.88 -7.83
CA ASP A 467 3.86 -3.83 -8.51
C ASP A 467 4.71 -3.03 -7.52
N GLN A 468 6.04 -3.14 -7.65
CA GLN A 468 7.00 -2.57 -6.71
C GLN A 468 7.08 -1.04 -6.78
N ALA A 469 6.73 -0.42 -7.91
CA ALA A 469 6.70 1.03 -8.05
C ALA A 469 5.45 1.63 -7.39
N LYS A 470 4.29 1.02 -7.63
CA LYS A 470 3.03 1.38 -6.96
C LYS A 470 3.13 1.17 -5.45
N LEU A 471 3.72 0.03 -5.01
CA LEU A 471 3.96 -0.26 -3.60
C LEU A 471 4.81 0.83 -2.94
N LYS A 472 5.99 1.12 -3.50
CA LYS A 472 6.88 2.15 -2.95
C LYS A 472 6.18 3.49 -2.80
N HIS A 473 5.50 3.93 -3.84
CA HIS A 473 4.77 5.21 -3.83
C HIS A 473 3.68 5.25 -2.75
N SER A 474 2.92 4.17 -2.57
CA SER A 474 1.88 4.08 -1.54
C SER A 474 2.48 4.09 -0.12
N LEU A 475 3.57 3.35 0.10
CA LEU A 475 4.24 3.29 1.40
C LEU A 475 4.90 4.63 1.77
N ASP A 476 5.61 5.28 0.83
CA ASP A 476 6.23 6.60 1.05
C ASP A 476 5.17 7.65 1.45
N ARG A 477 4.00 7.65 0.78
CA ARG A 477 2.87 8.52 1.15
C ARG A 477 2.32 8.19 2.54
N THR A 478 2.26 6.92 2.90
CA THR A 478 1.81 6.51 4.24
C THR A 478 2.74 7.05 5.32
N VAL A 479 4.04 6.99 5.11
CA VAL A 479 5.03 7.60 6.02
C VAL A 479 4.81 9.10 6.13
N GLU A 480 4.74 9.81 5.00
CA GLU A 480 4.49 11.26 4.97
C GLU A 480 3.22 11.63 5.75
N ARG A 481 2.14 10.91 5.53
CA ARG A 481 0.88 11.11 6.25
C ARG A 481 1.02 10.91 7.75
N CYS A 482 1.68 9.84 8.20
CA CYS A 482 1.88 9.55 9.61
C CYS A 482 2.74 10.63 10.31
N VAL A 483 3.83 11.05 9.67
CA VAL A 483 4.72 12.09 10.20
C VAL A 483 3.98 13.42 10.38
N ASN A 484 3.21 13.84 9.38
CA ASN A 484 2.46 15.10 9.43
C ASN A 484 1.23 15.01 10.37
N LEU A 485 0.64 13.83 10.57
CA LEU A 485 -0.43 13.61 11.53
C LEU A 485 0.06 13.79 12.98
N VAL A 486 1.18 13.17 13.33
CA VAL A 486 1.78 13.22 14.69
C VAL A 486 2.38 14.59 14.97
N GLY A 487 3.01 15.19 13.97
CA GLY A 487 3.83 16.38 14.12
C GLY A 487 5.22 16.05 14.69
N VAL A 488 6.18 16.93 14.46
CA VAL A 488 7.59 16.63 14.65
C VAL A 488 8.26 17.66 15.56
N ASN A 489 8.90 17.23 16.63
CA ASN A 489 9.75 18.09 17.45
C ASN A 489 11.03 18.42 16.68
N VAL A 490 11.17 19.68 16.25
CA VAL A 490 12.28 20.14 15.42
C VAL A 490 13.64 20.05 16.12
N ASN A 491 13.65 20.07 17.45
CA ASN A 491 14.87 20.05 18.24
C ASN A 491 15.45 18.64 18.45
N THR A 492 14.62 17.59 18.34
CA THR A 492 15.06 16.21 18.56
C THR A 492 15.00 15.35 17.30
N ALA A 493 14.23 15.76 16.30
CA ALA A 493 14.01 14.96 15.08
C ALA A 493 15.30 14.71 14.29
N SER A 494 15.43 13.50 13.75
CA SER A 494 16.47 13.15 12.77
C SER A 494 16.22 13.82 11.42
N LYS A 495 17.25 13.91 10.57
CA LYS A 495 17.08 14.35 9.17
C LYS A 495 16.06 13.47 8.42
N HIS A 496 16.03 12.17 8.74
CA HIS A 496 15.12 11.20 8.11
C HIS A 496 13.65 11.45 8.47
N LEU A 497 13.37 11.84 9.71
CA LEU A 497 12.02 12.22 10.11
C LEU A 497 11.61 13.57 9.50
N LEU A 498 12.51 14.55 9.52
CA LEU A 498 12.24 15.89 8.99
C LEU A 498 11.97 15.91 7.49
N MET A 499 12.59 15.01 6.69
CA MET A 499 12.38 14.98 5.24
C MET A 499 10.96 14.62 4.80
N TYR A 500 10.18 13.99 5.69
CA TYR A 500 8.77 13.67 5.46
C TYR A 500 7.80 14.75 5.94
N VAL A 501 8.31 15.80 6.60
CA VAL A 501 7.48 16.96 6.98
C VAL A 501 7.09 17.72 5.71
N SER A 502 5.82 18.09 5.61
CA SER A 502 5.27 18.87 4.50
C SER A 502 6.16 20.07 4.15
N GLY A 503 6.51 20.22 2.88
CA GLY A 503 7.36 21.30 2.38
C GLY A 503 8.85 21.19 2.70
N LEU A 504 9.29 20.15 3.41
CA LEU A 504 10.71 19.86 3.65
C LEU A 504 11.12 18.68 2.76
N GLY A 505 12.22 18.84 2.05
CA GLY A 505 12.87 17.72 1.36
C GLY A 505 14.20 17.38 2.07
N PRO A 506 14.94 16.39 1.56
CA PRO A 506 16.19 15.94 2.19
C PRO A 506 17.19 17.08 2.46
N ALA A 507 17.33 18.03 1.53
CA ALA A 507 18.25 19.15 1.67
C ALA A 507 17.85 20.13 2.78
N LEU A 508 16.55 20.47 2.88
CA LEU A 508 16.06 21.37 3.94
C LEU A 508 16.07 20.67 5.30
N ALA A 509 15.76 19.37 5.36
CA ALA A 509 15.89 18.59 6.58
C ALA A 509 17.32 18.59 7.12
N GLN A 510 18.31 18.41 6.24
CA GLN A 510 19.72 18.50 6.61
C GLN A 510 20.09 19.91 7.12
N ASN A 511 19.67 20.96 6.41
CA ASN A 511 19.94 22.34 6.81
C ASN A 511 19.35 22.69 8.19
N ILE A 512 18.17 22.15 8.55
CA ILE A 512 17.58 22.32 9.88
C ILE A 512 18.46 21.66 10.94
N VAL A 513 18.93 20.43 10.69
CA VAL A 513 19.82 19.69 11.60
C VAL A 513 21.15 20.44 11.80
N ASP A 514 21.74 20.92 10.71
CA ASP A 514 23.00 21.67 10.75
C ASP A 514 22.84 23.01 11.50
N TYR A 515 21.76 23.74 11.19
CA TYR A 515 21.45 25.00 11.86
C TYR A 515 21.31 24.84 13.38
N ARG A 516 20.57 23.84 13.86
CA ARG A 516 20.44 23.62 15.32
C ARG A 516 21.74 23.16 15.98
N ARG A 517 22.64 22.47 15.27
CA ARG A 517 23.94 22.07 15.74
C ARG A 517 24.86 23.29 15.94
N GLU A 518 24.76 24.27 15.03
CA GLU A 518 25.60 25.48 15.05
C GLU A 518 25.07 26.57 15.99
N HIS A 519 23.73 26.73 16.07
CA HIS A 519 23.11 27.86 16.77
C HIS A 519 22.33 27.43 18.03
N GLY A 520 22.31 26.14 18.37
CA GLY A 520 21.52 25.59 19.47
C GLY A 520 20.05 25.31 19.10
N ALA A 521 19.27 24.90 20.10
CA ALA A 521 17.90 24.55 19.94
C ALA A 521 17.02 25.73 19.50
N PHE A 522 16.05 25.46 18.63
CA PHE A 522 15.01 26.43 18.26
C PHE A 522 14.14 26.77 19.46
N THR A 523 13.91 28.05 19.70
CA THR A 523 13.04 28.56 20.78
C THR A 523 11.73 29.15 20.25
N SER A 524 11.58 29.28 18.92
CA SER A 524 10.36 29.74 18.28
C SER A 524 10.31 29.24 16.82
N ARG A 525 9.11 29.05 16.28
CA ARG A 525 8.90 28.75 14.86
C ARG A 525 9.45 29.82 13.93
N ALA A 526 9.41 31.08 14.37
CA ALA A 526 9.96 32.18 13.58
C ALA A 526 11.44 32.02 13.24
N GLN A 527 12.22 31.36 14.11
CA GLN A 527 13.65 31.09 13.86
C GLN A 527 13.87 30.13 12.66
N LEU A 528 12.92 29.31 12.29
CA LEU A 528 13.03 28.45 11.10
C LEU A 528 13.29 29.26 9.82
N ARG A 529 12.82 30.51 9.75
CA ARG A 529 13.11 31.41 8.61
C ARG A 529 14.56 31.78 8.45
N LYS A 530 15.39 31.53 9.46
CA LYS A 530 16.84 31.76 9.43
C LYS A 530 17.63 30.57 8.89
N VAL A 531 16.97 29.41 8.74
CA VAL A 531 17.57 28.20 8.18
C VAL A 531 17.92 28.44 6.70
N PRO A 532 19.13 28.16 6.26
CA PRO A 532 19.52 28.33 4.86
C PRO A 532 18.61 27.63 3.89
N ARG A 533 18.20 28.31 2.81
CA ARG A 533 17.30 27.82 1.76
C ARG A 533 15.85 27.53 2.19
N LEU A 534 15.49 27.71 3.46
CA LEU A 534 14.12 27.58 3.91
C LEU A 534 13.37 28.90 3.61
N GLY A 535 12.87 29.00 2.38
CA GLY A 535 12.15 30.17 1.90
C GLY A 535 10.72 30.28 2.45
N PRO A 536 10.00 31.39 2.13
CA PRO A 536 8.65 31.64 2.65
C PRO A 536 7.66 30.50 2.33
N ALA A 537 7.70 29.94 1.13
CA ALA A 537 6.79 28.85 0.73
C ALA A 537 7.04 27.57 1.53
N ALA A 538 8.30 27.17 1.72
CA ALA A 538 8.64 26.01 2.54
C ALA A 538 8.27 26.23 4.01
N TYR A 539 8.53 27.43 4.56
CA TYR A 539 8.12 27.79 5.90
C TYR A 539 6.60 27.69 6.09
N GLN A 540 5.83 28.24 5.16
CA GLN A 540 4.37 28.17 5.19
C GLN A 540 3.88 26.71 5.26
N GLN A 541 4.49 25.81 4.47
CA GLN A 541 4.05 24.43 4.43
C GLN A 541 4.49 23.61 5.64
N CYS A 542 5.70 23.86 6.22
CA CYS A 542 6.23 23.02 7.29
C CYS A 542 5.88 23.52 8.71
N ALA A 543 5.69 24.81 8.90
CA ALA A 543 5.62 25.42 10.24
C ALA A 543 4.53 24.83 11.13
N GLY A 544 3.36 24.52 10.57
CA GLY A 544 2.24 23.94 11.32
C GLY A 544 2.48 22.48 11.76
N PHE A 545 3.42 21.78 11.16
CA PHE A 545 3.75 20.39 11.49
C PHE A 545 4.96 20.24 12.41
N LEU A 546 5.74 21.31 12.58
CA LEU A 546 6.89 21.32 13.48
C LEU A 546 6.47 21.80 14.88
N ARG A 547 7.01 21.16 15.91
CA ARG A 547 6.72 21.42 17.32
C ARG A 547 8.00 21.90 18.03
N ILE A 548 7.83 22.86 18.94
CA ILE A 548 8.90 23.36 19.80
C ILE A 548 8.40 23.31 21.26
N PRO A 549 8.61 22.20 21.97
CA PRO A 549 8.28 22.10 23.39
C PRO A 549 9.01 23.18 24.21
N GLY A 550 8.31 23.81 25.14
CA GLY A 550 8.90 24.86 25.97
C GLY A 550 9.14 26.22 25.29
N ALA A 551 8.58 26.42 24.06
CA ALA A 551 8.67 27.72 23.40
C ALA A 551 7.97 28.81 24.19
N LYS A 552 8.43 30.08 24.03
CA LYS A 552 7.81 31.26 24.68
C LYS A 552 6.33 31.42 24.26
N ASN A 553 6.03 31.20 22.98
CA ASN A 553 4.66 31.14 22.50
C ASN A 553 4.18 29.69 22.57
N PRO A 554 3.16 29.35 23.40
CA PRO A 554 2.67 27.98 23.54
C PRO A 554 2.10 27.43 22.21
N LEU A 555 1.67 28.28 21.28
CA LEU A 555 1.22 27.87 19.96
C LEU A 555 2.33 27.23 19.11
N ASP A 556 3.60 27.52 19.38
CA ASP A 556 4.73 26.90 18.69
C ASP A 556 4.88 25.39 19.04
N ASN A 557 4.25 24.93 20.12
CA ASN A 557 4.10 23.52 20.45
C ASN A 557 2.70 22.96 20.15
N SER A 558 2.01 23.51 19.17
CA SER A 558 0.66 23.08 18.79
C SER A 558 0.55 22.81 17.29
N ALA A 559 -0.57 22.27 16.82
CA ALA A 559 -0.86 22.16 15.40
C ALA A 559 -1.49 23.44 14.81
N VAL A 560 -1.67 24.49 15.58
CA VAL A 560 -2.14 25.79 15.07
C VAL A 560 -1.11 26.35 14.12
N HIS A 561 -1.54 26.72 12.91
CA HIS A 561 -0.64 27.32 11.93
C HIS A 561 -0.29 28.76 12.29
N PRO A 562 0.97 29.23 12.06
CA PRO A 562 1.35 30.63 12.36
C PRO A 562 0.46 31.69 11.71
N GLU A 563 -0.15 31.43 10.57
CA GLU A 563 -1.12 32.33 9.92
C GLU A 563 -2.37 32.58 10.77
N SER A 564 -2.69 31.68 11.70
CA SER A 564 -3.87 31.77 12.58
C SER A 564 -3.56 32.28 13.99
N TYR A 565 -2.29 32.61 14.29
CA TYR A 565 -1.92 33.10 15.63
C TYR A 565 -2.68 34.35 16.05
N ALA A 566 -2.83 35.32 15.15
CA ALA A 566 -3.59 36.55 15.42
C ALA A 566 -5.05 36.27 15.79
N ILE A 567 -5.65 35.19 15.28
CA ILE A 567 -7.03 34.79 15.65
C ILE A 567 -7.05 34.27 17.07
N VAL A 568 -6.09 33.44 17.48
CA VAL A 568 -6.00 32.91 18.85
C VAL A 568 -5.68 34.03 19.84
N GLU A 569 -4.81 34.96 19.49
CA GLU A 569 -4.49 36.15 20.29
C GLU A 569 -5.73 36.99 20.52
N ARG A 570 -6.56 37.20 19.50
CA ARG A 570 -7.84 37.87 19.60
C ARG A 570 -8.83 37.14 20.48
N MET A 571 -8.93 35.78 20.34
CA MET A 571 -9.76 34.93 21.22
C MET A 571 -9.33 35.10 22.68
N ALA A 572 -8.03 35.10 22.98
CA ALA A 572 -7.54 35.30 24.33
C ALA A 572 -7.81 36.69 24.87
N ALA A 573 -7.67 37.73 24.04
CA ALA A 573 -7.97 39.12 24.41
C ALA A 573 -9.48 39.34 24.72
N ASP A 574 -10.37 38.77 23.92
CA ASP A 574 -11.81 38.81 24.11
C ASP A 574 -12.25 38.12 25.42
N GLU A 575 -11.53 37.06 25.84
CA GLU A 575 -11.72 36.35 27.11
C GLU A 575 -10.93 36.97 28.28
N GLY A 576 -10.27 38.13 28.07
CA GLY A 576 -9.53 38.84 29.09
C GLY A 576 -8.32 38.09 29.65
N CYS A 577 -7.65 37.32 28.82
CA CYS A 577 -6.51 36.48 29.23
C CYS A 577 -5.36 36.45 28.19
N THR A 578 -4.22 35.91 28.58
CA THR A 578 -3.14 35.66 27.66
C THR A 578 -3.34 34.34 26.90
N VAL A 579 -2.66 34.13 25.76
CA VAL A 579 -2.74 32.88 25.02
C VAL A 579 -2.33 31.69 25.91
N ALA A 580 -1.34 31.84 26.76
CA ALA A 580 -0.91 30.79 27.69
C ALA A 580 -2.00 30.42 28.71
N GLN A 581 -2.73 31.43 29.23
CA GLN A 581 -3.87 31.22 30.12
C GLN A 581 -5.05 30.61 29.39
N LEU A 582 -5.33 31.02 28.16
CA LEU A 582 -6.38 30.43 27.33
C LEU A 582 -6.11 28.94 27.07
N VAL A 583 -4.87 28.56 26.75
CA VAL A 583 -4.46 27.17 26.53
C VAL A 583 -4.60 26.33 27.82
N ALA A 584 -4.36 26.91 28.99
CA ALA A 584 -4.46 26.21 30.27
C ALA A 584 -5.92 26.07 30.79
N ASP A 585 -6.85 26.91 30.35
CA ASP A 585 -8.22 27.04 30.90
C ASP A 585 -9.28 26.50 29.91
N LYS A 586 -9.67 25.24 30.13
CA LYS A 586 -10.74 24.59 29.32
C LYS A 586 -12.10 25.21 29.46
N GLN A 587 -12.41 25.90 30.56
CA GLN A 587 -13.69 26.56 30.73
C GLN A 587 -13.80 27.77 29.83
N LYS A 588 -12.75 28.59 29.75
CA LYS A 588 -12.69 29.72 28.82
C LYS A 588 -12.76 29.25 27.35
N GLN A 589 -12.05 28.20 26.99
CA GLN A 589 -12.10 27.62 25.63
C GLN A 589 -13.53 27.26 25.21
N ARG A 590 -14.33 26.68 26.12
CA ARG A 590 -15.73 26.28 25.86
C ARG A 590 -16.69 27.46 25.74
N GLN A 591 -16.33 28.61 26.24
CA GLN A 591 -17.15 29.85 26.16
C GLN A 591 -16.97 30.59 24.83
N ILE A 592 -15.91 30.24 24.07
CA ILE A 592 -15.60 30.90 22.80
C ILE A 592 -16.67 30.55 21.75
N ASP A 593 -17.38 31.55 21.28
CA ASP A 593 -18.22 31.42 20.07
C ASP A 593 -17.36 31.62 18.82
N VAL A 594 -16.96 30.49 18.19
CA VAL A 594 -16.07 30.46 17.00
C VAL A 594 -16.63 31.28 15.83
N ARG A 595 -17.95 31.46 15.74
CA ARG A 595 -18.58 32.19 14.63
C ARG A 595 -18.15 33.66 14.57
N ARG A 596 -17.75 34.24 15.70
CA ARG A 596 -17.25 35.62 15.81
C ARG A 596 -15.89 35.83 15.14
N TYR A 597 -15.14 34.73 14.88
CA TYR A 597 -13.79 34.76 14.35
C TYR A 597 -13.71 34.30 12.89
N VAL A 598 -14.83 34.02 12.25
CA VAL A 598 -14.87 33.70 10.82
C VAL A 598 -14.39 34.90 10.01
N THR A 599 -13.47 34.63 9.08
CA THR A 599 -12.93 35.64 8.15
C THR A 599 -13.14 35.16 6.70
N SER A 600 -12.70 35.95 5.73
CA SER A 600 -12.70 35.54 4.31
C SER A 600 -11.78 34.35 4.01
N THR A 601 -10.79 34.07 4.86
CA THR A 601 -9.77 33.04 4.67
C THR A 601 -9.84 31.89 5.68
N VAL A 602 -10.49 32.08 6.81
CA VAL A 602 -10.59 31.11 7.91
C VAL A 602 -12.05 30.92 8.27
N GLY A 603 -12.57 29.74 8.04
CA GLY A 603 -13.97 29.37 8.32
C GLY A 603 -14.11 28.49 9.56
N LEU A 604 -15.33 27.99 9.78
CA LEU A 604 -15.65 27.12 10.91
C LEU A 604 -14.80 25.83 10.99
N PRO A 605 -14.47 25.13 9.89
CA PRO A 605 -13.62 23.94 9.97
C PRO A 605 -12.26 24.24 10.63
N THR A 606 -11.56 25.26 10.17
CA THR A 606 -10.26 25.65 10.74
C THR A 606 -10.40 26.17 12.18
N LEU A 607 -11.43 26.92 12.50
CA LEU A 607 -11.66 27.44 13.86
C LEU A 607 -11.94 26.31 14.87
N ASN A 608 -12.70 25.30 14.46
CA ASN A 608 -12.96 24.13 15.29
C ASN A 608 -11.66 23.31 15.51
N ASP A 609 -10.83 23.15 14.48
CA ASP A 609 -9.51 22.51 14.63
C ASP A 609 -8.61 23.29 15.60
N ILE A 610 -8.61 24.61 15.54
CA ILE A 610 -7.89 25.48 16.47
C ILE A 610 -8.35 25.23 17.90
N LEU A 611 -9.66 25.24 18.19
CA LEU A 611 -10.16 24.98 19.54
C LEU A 611 -9.81 23.58 20.04
N ALA A 612 -9.97 22.57 19.19
CA ALA A 612 -9.59 21.19 19.53
C ALA A 612 -8.08 21.07 19.88
N GLU A 613 -7.24 21.83 19.19
CA GLU A 613 -5.80 21.87 19.45
C GLU A 613 -5.47 22.65 20.72
N LEU A 614 -6.19 23.76 21.02
CA LEU A 614 -6.00 24.51 22.26
C LEU A 614 -6.41 23.70 23.49
N GLU A 615 -7.39 22.81 23.38
CA GLU A 615 -7.81 21.93 24.48
C GLU A 615 -6.71 20.94 24.89
N LYS A 616 -5.86 20.50 23.94
CA LYS A 616 -4.79 19.54 24.14
C LYS A 616 -3.60 19.86 23.24
N PRO A 617 -2.88 20.98 23.47
CA PRO A 617 -1.83 21.44 22.59
C PRO A 617 -0.69 20.42 22.49
N GLY A 618 -0.22 20.16 21.27
CA GLY A 618 0.88 19.26 21.01
C GLY A 618 0.67 17.82 21.45
N ARG A 619 -0.60 17.40 21.66
CA ARG A 619 -0.90 16.01 22.04
C ARG A 619 -0.50 15.07 20.90
N ASP A 620 0.28 14.07 21.26
CA ASP A 620 0.51 12.91 20.39
C ASP A 620 -0.84 12.16 20.18
N PRO A 621 -1.33 11.95 18.96
CA PRO A 621 -2.57 11.25 18.68
C PRO A 621 -2.49 9.75 18.98
N ARG A 622 -1.28 9.21 19.19
CA ARG A 622 -1.06 7.79 19.49
C ARG A 622 -1.53 7.45 20.90
N GLN A 623 -2.01 6.22 21.08
CA GLN A 623 -2.45 5.72 22.39
C GLN A 623 -1.23 5.50 23.30
N PRO A 624 -1.38 5.57 24.63
CA PRO A 624 -0.31 5.15 25.56
C PRO A 624 -0.05 3.65 25.41
N ILE A 625 1.22 3.26 25.56
CA ILE A 625 1.63 1.87 25.49
C ILE A 625 1.09 1.08 26.67
N GLN A 626 0.73 -0.18 26.45
CA GLN A 626 0.26 -1.12 27.48
C GLN A 626 1.13 -2.35 27.48
N GLU A 627 1.42 -2.88 28.68
CA GLU A 627 2.13 -4.14 28.83
C GLU A 627 1.24 -5.31 28.41
N PHE A 628 1.85 -6.34 27.84
CA PHE A 628 1.19 -7.57 27.43
C PHE A 628 1.98 -8.79 27.93
N ARG A 629 1.25 -9.84 28.34
CA ARG A 629 1.83 -11.13 28.69
C ARG A 629 1.07 -12.25 27.98
N PHE A 630 1.81 -13.19 27.39
CA PHE A 630 1.24 -14.45 26.91
C PHE A 630 0.80 -15.34 28.08
N SER A 631 0.06 -16.40 27.76
CA SER A 631 -0.30 -17.39 28.76
C SER A 631 0.92 -18.23 29.16
N ASP A 632 1.14 -18.39 30.45
CA ASP A 632 2.22 -19.23 31.01
C ASP A 632 1.96 -20.72 30.81
N SER A 633 0.73 -21.11 30.44
CA SER A 633 0.34 -22.51 30.27
C SER A 633 0.64 -23.13 28.92
N VAL A 634 1.08 -22.30 27.91
CA VAL A 634 1.24 -22.73 26.53
C VAL A 634 2.57 -22.22 26.00
N HIS A 635 3.46 -23.10 25.53
CA HIS A 635 4.80 -22.78 25.04
C HIS A 635 5.07 -23.25 23.61
N THR A 636 4.42 -24.34 23.19
CA THR A 636 4.61 -24.95 21.86
C THR A 636 3.26 -25.26 21.22
N ILE A 637 3.25 -25.53 19.94
CA ILE A 637 2.03 -25.92 19.22
C ILE A 637 1.42 -27.21 19.77
N ASP A 638 2.24 -28.08 20.38
CA ASP A 638 1.79 -29.34 20.99
C ASP A 638 1.03 -29.14 22.29
N ASP A 639 1.16 -27.97 22.92
CA ASP A 639 0.43 -27.63 24.16
C ASP A 639 -0.99 -27.13 23.85
N LEU A 640 -1.32 -26.90 22.57
CA LEU A 640 -2.60 -26.34 22.17
C LEU A 640 -3.71 -27.41 22.13
N GLY A 641 -4.82 -27.11 22.77
CA GLY A 641 -6.05 -27.88 22.69
C GLY A 641 -7.20 -27.08 22.10
N GLU A 642 -8.09 -27.74 21.35
CA GLU A 642 -9.32 -27.11 20.85
C GLU A 642 -10.17 -26.58 22.03
N GLY A 643 -10.69 -25.39 21.89
CA GLY A 643 -11.49 -24.71 22.89
C GLY A 643 -10.70 -23.86 23.89
N MET A 644 -9.36 -23.93 23.91
CA MET A 644 -8.54 -23.06 24.79
C MET A 644 -8.73 -21.59 24.42
N GLU A 645 -8.91 -20.74 25.42
CA GLU A 645 -8.93 -19.27 25.27
C GLU A 645 -7.59 -18.71 25.73
N LEU A 646 -6.91 -18.02 24.82
CA LEU A 646 -5.55 -17.54 25.03
C LEU A 646 -5.44 -16.05 24.68
N PRO A 647 -4.64 -15.30 25.44
CA PRO A 647 -4.26 -13.95 25.04
C PRO A 647 -3.29 -14.02 23.85
N GLY A 648 -3.45 -13.10 22.90
CA GLY A 648 -2.58 -13.01 21.75
C GLY A 648 -2.39 -11.58 21.28
N ILE A 649 -1.42 -11.39 20.39
CA ILE A 649 -1.14 -10.11 19.72
C ILE A 649 -1.36 -10.29 18.22
N VAL A 650 -2.08 -9.37 17.62
CA VAL A 650 -2.25 -9.32 16.16
C VAL A 650 -0.91 -8.95 15.50
N THR A 651 -0.34 -9.88 14.73
CA THR A 651 0.96 -9.71 14.06
C THR A 651 0.83 -9.26 12.63
N ASN A 652 -0.28 -9.64 11.96
CA ASN A 652 -0.52 -9.25 10.57
C ASN A 652 -2.03 -9.22 10.28
N ILE A 653 -2.45 -8.31 9.40
CA ILE A 653 -3.84 -8.20 8.94
C ILE A 653 -3.86 -8.37 7.42
N THR A 654 -4.78 -9.20 6.94
CA THR A 654 -5.00 -9.48 5.53
C THR A 654 -6.48 -9.34 5.19
N ASN A 655 -6.84 -9.29 3.91
CA ASN A 655 -8.26 -9.23 3.49
C ASN A 655 -9.10 -10.43 3.94
N PHE A 656 -8.47 -11.57 4.23
CA PHE A 656 -9.16 -12.79 4.63
C PHE A 656 -9.14 -13.06 6.13
N GLY A 657 -8.47 -12.23 6.92
CA GLY A 657 -8.43 -12.36 8.37
C GLY A 657 -7.20 -11.74 9.01
N ALA A 658 -6.97 -12.06 10.28
CA ALA A 658 -5.84 -11.60 11.08
C ALA A 658 -4.99 -12.77 11.56
N PHE A 659 -3.66 -12.59 11.51
CA PHE A 659 -2.72 -13.50 12.16
C PHE A 659 -2.49 -13.01 13.58
N VAL A 660 -2.48 -13.95 14.51
CA VAL A 660 -2.35 -13.68 15.94
C VAL A 660 -1.28 -14.59 16.53
N ASP A 661 -0.26 -13.97 17.08
CA ASP A 661 0.74 -14.66 17.92
C ASP A 661 0.10 -14.97 19.28
N ILE A 662 0.06 -16.23 19.65
CA ILE A 662 -0.44 -16.74 20.93
C ILE A 662 0.70 -17.31 21.78
N GLY A 663 1.95 -17.09 21.39
CA GLY A 663 3.14 -17.48 22.14
C GLY A 663 3.66 -18.90 21.86
N VAL A 664 3.35 -19.49 20.71
CA VAL A 664 3.78 -20.87 20.34
C VAL A 664 4.74 -20.92 19.15
N HIS A 665 5.51 -19.86 18.90
CA HIS A 665 6.45 -19.70 17.78
C HIS A 665 5.82 -19.78 16.39
N GLN A 666 4.48 -19.80 16.31
CA GLN A 666 3.73 -19.81 15.07
C GLN A 666 2.42 -19.06 15.22
N ASP A 667 2.15 -18.16 14.29
CA ASP A 667 0.92 -17.39 14.28
C ASP A 667 -0.28 -18.26 13.93
N GLY A 668 -1.36 -18.09 14.66
CA GLY A 668 -2.66 -18.64 14.32
C GLY A 668 -3.46 -17.68 13.45
N LEU A 669 -4.31 -18.23 12.58
CA LEU A 669 -5.18 -17.44 11.70
C LEU A 669 -6.58 -17.32 12.32
N VAL A 670 -7.04 -16.08 12.54
CA VAL A 670 -8.45 -15.75 12.76
C VAL A 670 -9.03 -15.35 11.38
N HIS A 671 -9.76 -16.27 10.75
CA HIS A 671 -10.41 -15.99 9.46
C HIS A 671 -11.43 -14.85 9.61
N ILE A 672 -11.67 -14.05 8.57
CA ILE A 672 -12.58 -12.89 8.60
C ILE A 672 -13.98 -13.22 9.16
N SER A 673 -14.49 -14.41 8.89
CA SER A 673 -15.77 -14.90 9.44
C SER A 673 -15.72 -15.23 10.94
N GLN A 674 -14.53 -15.28 11.54
CA GLN A 674 -14.29 -15.60 12.94
C GLN A 674 -13.83 -14.40 13.78
N LEU A 675 -13.70 -13.21 13.18
CA LEU A 675 -13.26 -11.99 13.86
C LEU A 675 -14.32 -11.40 14.79
N ALA A 676 -15.60 -11.51 14.42
CA ALA A 676 -16.70 -10.96 15.22
C ALA A 676 -17.99 -11.77 15.03
N ASP A 677 -18.98 -11.56 15.90
CA ASP A 677 -20.30 -12.18 15.81
C ASP A 677 -21.21 -11.57 14.72
N LYS A 678 -20.77 -10.46 14.10
CA LYS A 678 -21.42 -9.78 12.98
C LYS A 678 -20.62 -9.99 11.69
N PHE A 679 -21.27 -9.71 10.54
CA PHE A 679 -20.57 -9.71 9.26
C PHE A 679 -19.48 -8.63 9.24
N VAL A 680 -18.26 -9.03 8.93
CA VAL A 680 -17.09 -8.14 8.80
C VAL A 680 -16.71 -8.07 7.34
N LYS A 681 -16.62 -6.87 6.79
CA LYS A 681 -16.20 -6.63 5.42
C LYS A 681 -14.69 -6.40 5.33
N ASP A 682 -14.14 -5.67 6.27
CA ASP A 682 -12.72 -5.36 6.38
C ASP A 682 -12.22 -5.72 7.79
N PRO A 683 -11.22 -6.61 7.93
CA PRO A 683 -10.64 -6.96 9.23
C PRO A 683 -10.15 -5.76 10.04
N ASN A 684 -9.69 -4.68 9.39
CA ASN A 684 -9.22 -3.45 10.04
C ASN A 684 -10.34 -2.69 10.80
N GLU A 685 -11.61 -3.00 10.54
CA GLU A 685 -12.74 -2.45 11.30
C GLU A 685 -12.88 -3.10 12.70
N VAL A 686 -12.29 -4.29 12.88
CA VAL A 686 -12.45 -5.10 14.11
C VAL A 686 -11.16 -5.17 14.91
N VAL A 687 -10.03 -5.37 14.24
CA VAL A 687 -8.72 -5.53 14.87
C VAL A 687 -7.69 -4.58 14.29
N LYS A 688 -6.66 -4.27 15.07
CA LYS A 688 -5.52 -3.44 14.66
C LYS A 688 -4.22 -4.23 14.85
N LEU A 689 -3.20 -3.87 14.07
CA LEU A 689 -1.87 -4.44 14.21
C LEU A 689 -1.34 -4.16 15.64
N HIS A 690 -0.70 -5.15 16.24
CA HIS A 690 -0.21 -5.15 17.63
C HIS A 690 -1.31 -4.98 18.70
N GLN A 691 -2.58 -5.09 18.33
CA GLN A 691 -3.67 -5.11 19.30
C GLN A 691 -3.62 -6.40 20.11
N GLN A 692 -3.79 -6.25 21.41
CA GLN A 692 -4.02 -7.37 22.31
C GLN A 692 -5.45 -7.91 22.11
N VAL A 693 -5.58 -9.21 21.92
CA VAL A 693 -6.87 -9.88 21.70
C VAL A 693 -6.95 -11.18 22.50
N MET A 694 -8.16 -11.57 22.86
CA MET A 694 -8.43 -12.92 23.34
C MET A 694 -8.95 -13.77 22.19
N VAL A 695 -8.34 -14.93 21.98
CA VAL A 695 -8.71 -15.87 20.93
C VAL A 695 -8.98 -17.25 21.48
N ARG A 696 -9.86 -17.99 20.81
CA ARG A 696 -10.13 -19.40 21.10
C ARG A 696 -9.53 -20.26 19.99
N VAL A 697 -8.81 -21.30 20.38
CA VAL A 697 -8.28 -22.30 19.45
C VAL A 697 -9.46 -23.13 18.91
N THR A 698 -9.62 -23.18 17.57
CA THR A 698 -10.68 -23.95 16.91
C THR A 698 -10.18 -25.22 16.25
N GLU A 699 -8.93 -25.20 15.75
CA GLU A 699 -8.31 -26.36 15.10
C GLU A 699 -6.78 -26.22 15.16
N VAL A 700 -6.09 -27.34 15.33
CA VAL A 700 -4.62 -27.40 15.27
C VAL A 700 -4.19 -28.51 14.30
N ASP A 701 -3.57 -28.14 13.19
CA ASP A 701 -2.98 -29.08 12.23
C ASP A 701 -1.45 -29.17 12.45
N LEU A 702 -1.03 -30.09 13.27
CA LEU A 702 0.39 -30.33 13.59
C LEU A 702 1.24 -30.69 12.37
N ARG A 703 0.65 -31.36 11.34
CA ARG A 703 1.38 -31.77 10.14
C ARG A 703 1.73 -30.60 9.23
N ARG A 704 0.82 -29.65 9.13
CA ARG A 704 0.98 -28.43 8.32
C ARG A 704 1.45 -27.24 9.14
N GLY A 705 1.55 -27.38 10.46
CA GLY A 705 1.82 -26.30 11.38
C GLY A 705 0.80 -25.17 11.29
N ARG A 706 -0.48 -25.47 11.13
CA ARG A 706 -1.55 -24.46 11.02
C ARG A 706 -2.40 -24.43 12.27
N ILE A 707 -2.67 -23.22 12.76
CA ILE A 707 -3.52 -22.98 13.93
C ILE A 707 -4.69 -22.12 13.46
N ALA A 708 -5.92 -22.61 13.63
CA ALA A 708 -7.12 -21.83 13.38
C ALA A 708 -7.66 -21.28 14.71
N LEU A 709 -7.98 -19.98 14.68
CA LEU A 709 -8.42 -19.23 15.85
C LEU A 709 -9.77 -18.56 15.61
N SER A 710 -10.49 -18.24 16.68
CA SER A 710 -11.75 -17.49 16.64
C SER A 710 -11.80 -16.46 17.77
N MET A 711 -12.29 -15.27 17.45
CA MET A 711 -12.61 -14.20 18.41
C MET A 711 -14.11 -14.17 18.74
N ARG A 712 -14.92 -14.99 18.06
CA ARG A 712 -16.39 -15.05 18.29
C ARG A 712 -16.72 -15.61 19.65
N LYS A 713 -17.64 -14.92 20.35
CA LYS A 713 -18.08 -15.29 21.69
C LYS A 713 -16.93 -15.41 22.73
N VAL A 714 -15.83 -14.71 22.47
CA VAL A 714 -14.71 -14.58 23.41
C VAL A 714 -14.73 -13.16 23.95
N LYS A 715 -14.63 -12.99 25.25
CA LYS A 715 -14.61 -11.67 25.89
C LYS A 715 -13.27 -11.02 25.60
N GLN A 716 -13.31 -9.90 24.90
CA GLN A 716 -12.12 -9.12 24.59
C GLN A 716 -11.65 -8.30 25.81
N PRO A 717 -10.32 -8.02 25.92
CA PRO A 717 -9.74 -7.31 27.07
C PRO A 717 -10.22 -5.87 27.19
#